data_702219938bc5b32f6ccaebb8bc6a3084
#
_entry.id   702219938bc5b32f6ccaebb8bc6a3084
#
_cell.length_a   1.000
_cell.length_b   1.000
_cell.length_c   1.000
_cell.angle_alpha   90.00
_cell.angle_beta   90.00
_cell.angle_gamma   90.00
#
_symmetry.space_group_name_H-M   'P 1'
#
loop_
_entity.id
_entity.type
_entity.pdbx_description
1 polymer ?
#
loop_
_entity_poly.entity_id
_entity_poly.type
_entity_poly.pdbx_seq_one_letter_code
_entity_poly.pdbx_strand_id
1 'polypeptide(L)'
;YDSAAAAAGTLLKLGDDDTQAISLPFPFPFFGNTYQQIFVNSDGNATFTAGDAASTDRSFGRFTGGVPRIAPLFTDLDPTQAPRNLGVMVTSEPRRLVVSWVDVPQYSQFGNGRQERFQMRLFPDGRIEMAWSNADLTDAVVGIAPGRLQGTSSVVSFTAGSTQEFSAAVGERFAGADAVDIVTAAQQFYATHDDAYDYLVIFNAEGLPAAPGAVAYEVTTRNQRTGFGDSIVDIGQDFGSAQRLQAVLNLGPLVQYPVDPNAVVPARFVSRDTPLTIIGHETGHLFLAYASVRDPNDPAGQPMLGRQLAHWSFLFNSEASLLEGNRIQDNGPGASPRFTTTGTVQGYAPLDQYLMGFRAPEEVPPTFLVTDAPGYSAALSPQTGVSFDGHRRDIAVEDVIDAVGRRTPDYTVAQRRFRFAFLLVVPAGSVPQSSDLAQVETYRSLFENFYRQAASGRASAETSLKRALHLSAFPATGLINGSMTTATLSLDAPATAPLIVELNSDSGAVGLPPYAIIPAGASRASFFMMGLSPGIATLTARPVDSSYETAFARAQVVDGPAALRVRLISNGPRAVVLRVTDINDLPYPNVVVRASGDNLDTTAAISDSSGTARLLWVPQTLPPAENHCFGQRWRADTDRVGWILIAGTNAIKRL
;
A
#
# COMPACT_ATOMS: atom_id res chain seq x y z
N TYR A 1 22.69 18.76 24.53
CA TYR A 1 23.30 17.88 23.56
C TYR A 1 24.64 17.36 24.09
N ASP A 2 24.86 16.04 24.03
CA ASP A 2 26.10 15.38 24.47
C ASP A 2 26.97 15.06 23.25
N SER A 3 27.86 15.95 22.91
CA SER A 3 28.76 15.82 21.75
C SER A 3 29.77 14.68 21.90
N ALA A 4 30.17 14.35 23.15
CA ALA A 4 31.09 13.26 23.39
C ALA A 4 30.44 11.89 23.14
N ALA A 5 29.19 11.69 23.59
CA ALA A 5 28.42 10.51 23.29
C ALA A 5 28.15 10.37 21.77
N ALA A 6 27.81 11.45 21.10
CA ALA A 6 27.61 11.43 19.65
C ALA A 6 28.89 11.02 18.91
N ALA A 7 30.04 11.56 19.28
CA ALA A 7 31.33 11.23 18.65
C ALA A 7 31.82 9.79 18.95
N ALA A 8 31.44 9.22 20.10
CA ALA A 8 31.78 7.85 20.49
C ALA A 8 30.81 6.79 19.95
N GLY A 9 29.72 7.24 19.30
CA GLY A 9 28.66 6.36 18.84
C GLY A 9 29.04 5.46 17.66
N THR A 10 28.36 4.34 17.54
CA THR A 10 28.40 3.49 16.35
C THR A 10 27.45 4.01 15.30
N LEU A 11 27.95 4.24 14.09
CA LEU A 11 27.13 4.69 12.95
C LEU A 11 26.18 3.56 12.50
N LEU A 12 24.88 3.84 12.47
CA LEU A 12 23.89 2.98 11.86
C LEU A 12 23.90 3.15 10.33
N LYS A 13 23.70 2.04 9.62
CA LYS A 13 23.59 2.07 8.16
C LYS A 13 22.11 2.14 7.79
N LEU A 14 21.54 3.33 7.94
CA LEU A 14 20.17 3.61 7.53
C LEU A 14 20.15 4.20 6.12
N GLY A 15 19.20 3.71 5.31
CA GLY A 15 18.77 4.34 4.06
C GLY A 15 17.85 5.53 4.30
N ASP A 16 17.32 6.05 3.23
CA ASP A 16 16.14 6.90 3.23
C ASP A 16 14.91 6.04 3.60
N ASP A 17 13.98 6.58 4.41
CA ASP A 17 12.82 5.81 4.91
C ASP A 17 13.19 4.42 5.46
N ASP A 18 14.17 4.35 6.36
CA ASP A 18 14.74 3.09 6.86
C ASP A 18 14.70 2.99 8.39
N THR A 19 14.84 1.78 8.90
CA THR A 19 14.77 1.47 10.33
C THR A 19 15.75 0.37 10.73
N GLN A 20 16.35 0.50 11.90
CA GLN A 20 17.24 -0.52 12.46
C GLN A 20 16.91 -0.83 13.91
N ALA A 21 16.75 -2.12 14.22
CA ALA A 21 16.53 -2.63 15.58
C ALA A 21 17.80 -2.53 16.42
N ILE A 22 17.68 -1.97 17.64
CA ILE A 22 18.75 -1.79 18.61
C ILE A 22 18.34 -2.42 19.95
N SER A 23 19.16 -3.31 20.50
CA SER A 23 18.96 -3.85 21.86
C SER A 23 19.22 -2.76 22.90
N LEU A 24 18.32 -2.63 23.87
CA LEU A 24 18.49 -1.74 25.00
C LEU A 24 19.45 -2.36 26.04
N PRO A 25 20.36 -1.59 26.62
CA PRO A 25 21.28 -2.10 27.66
C PRO A 25 20.58 -2.33 29.02
N PHE A 26 19.31 -2.00 29.14
CA PHE A 26 18.43 -2.16 30.29
C PHE A 26 16.95 -2.29 29.85
N PRO A 27 16.10 -2.90 30.69
CA PRO A 27 14.65 -2.83 30.49
C PRO A 27 14.15 -1.38 30.57
N PHE A 28 13.45 -0.91 29.54
CA PHE A 28 12.96 0.46 29.47
C PHE A 28 11.44 0.50 29.62
N PRO A 29 10.90 1.15 30.68
CA PRO A 29 9.47 1.32 30.86
C PRO A 29 8.94 2.47 29.99
N PHE A 30 7.84 2.21 29.26
CA PHE A 30 7.21 3.21 28.42
C PHE A 30 5.70 2.93 28.32
N PHE A 31 4.85 3.88 28.75
CA PHE A 31 3.38 3.76 28.78
C PHE A 31 2.89 2.39 29.33
N GLY A 32 3.36 1.99 30.50
CA GLY A 32 2.94 0.77 31.18
C GLY A 32 3.51 -0.53 30.64
N ASN A 33 4.27 -0.50 29.56
CA ASN A 33 4.99 -1.65 29.01
C ASN A 33 6.49 -1.55 29.29
N THR A 34 7.20 -2.67 29.19
CA THR A 34 8.65 -2.72 29.33
C THR A 34 9.27 -3.30 28.08
N TYR A 35 10.25 -2.61 27.52
CA TYR A 35 10.90 -2.96 26.27
C TYR A 35 12.37 -3.32 26.46
N GLN A 36 12.87 -4.28 25.69
CA GLN A 36 14.27 -4.70 25.61
C GLN A 36 14.94 -4.27 24.31
N GLN A 37 14.17 -3.72 23.40
CA GLN A 37 14.58 -3.31 22.06
C GLN A 37 13.83 -2.06 21.63
N ILE A 38 14.50 -1.22 20.85
CA ILE A 38 13.90 -0.13 20.11
C ILE A 38 14.26 -0.25 18.62
N PHE A 39 13.50 0.41 17.79
CA PHE A 39 13.79 0.60 16.37
C PHE A 39 14.14 2.07 16.18
N VAL A 40 15.36 2.34 15.74
CA VAL A 40 15.82 3.68 15.41
C VAL A 40 15.52 3.91 13.93
N ASN A 41 14.77 4.97 13.64
CA ASN A 41 14.28 5.27 12.29
C ASN A 41 15.05 6.47 11.70
N SER A 42 15.21 6.50 10.37
CA SER A 42 15.84 7.61 9.63
C SER A 42 15.23 8.97 9.99
N ASP A 43 13.92 9.02 10.08
CA ASP A 43 13.09 10.21 10.26
C ASP A 43 13.06 10.80 11.66
N GLY A 44 14.17 10.76 12.36
CA GLY A 44 14.35 11.48 13.62
C GLY A 44 13.48 10.97 14.77
N ASN A 45 13.21 9.68 14.82
CA ASN A 45 12.42 9.09 15.88
C ASN A 45 12.88 7.66 16.21
N ALA A 46 12.40 7.13 17.34
CA ALA A 46 12.53 5.73 17.71
C ALA A 46 11.17 5.14 18.04
N THR A 47 10.92 3.93 17.57
CA THR A 47 9.67 3.20 17.78
C THR A 47 9.89 1.93 18.60
N PHE A 48 8.80 1.40 19.17
CA PHE A 48 8.79 0.14 19.88
C PHE A 48 7.89 -0.86 19.15
N THR A 49 8.11 -2.13 19.32
CA THR A 49 7.40 -3.26 18.71
C THR A 49 7.69 -3.50 17.23
N ALA A 50 7.76 -2.47 16.42
CA ALA A 50 8.16 -2.52 15.01
C ALA A 50 8.88 -1.23 14.61
N GLY A 51 9.66 -1.29 13.53
CA GLY A 51 10.25 -0.11 12.89
C GLY A 51 9.22 0.66 12.06
N ASP A 52 9.55 1.90 11.73
CA ASP A 52 8.77 2.77 10.86
C ASP A 52 9.63 3.23 9.68
N ALA A 53 9.39 2.66 8.52
CA ALA A 53 10.06 2.95 7.26
C ALA A 53 9.05 3.46 6.21
N ALA A 54 7.97 4.10 6.63
CA ALA A 54 6.96 4.63 5.73
C ALA A 54 7.37 6.01 5.20
N SER A 55 7.20 6.23 3.89
CA SER A 55 7.48 7.49 3.20
C SER A 55 6.34 8.52 3.26
N THR A 56 5.30 8.27 4.04
CA THR A 56 4.17 9.19 4.21
C THR A 56 4.54 10.40 5.05
N ASP A 57 3.71 11.45 5.02
CA ASP A 57 3.89 12.68 5.78
C ASP A 57 4.22 12.42 7.26
N ARG A 58 5.22 13.12 7.80
CA ARG A 58 5.64 13.04 9.20
C ARG A 58 4.69 13.88 10.07
N SER A 59 3.40 13.58 9.94
CA SER A 59 2.33 14.34 10.57
C SER A 59 2.09 13.96 12.04
N PHE A 60 1.35 14.81 12.75
CA PHE A 60 0.90 14.50 14.12
C PHE A 60 -0.03 13.27 14.16
N GLY A 61 -0.83 13.07 13.12
CA GLY A 61 -1.67 11.88 12.98
C GLY A 61 -0.84 10.60 12.90
N ARG A 62 0.20 10.56 12.07
CA ARG A 62 1.13 9.44 11.99
C ARG A 62 1.90 9.22 13.30
N PHE A 63 2.27 10.31 13.98
CA PHE A 63 2.93 10.25 15.29
C PHE A 63 2.07 9.55 16.35
N THR A 64 0.77 9.76 16.37
CA THR A 64 -0.16 9.18 17.36
C THR A 64 -0.76 7.83 16.93
N GLY A 65 -0.93 7.59 15.64
CA GLY A 65 -1.62 6.44 15.08
C GLY A 65 -0.79 5.15 15.05
N GLY A 66 0.50 5.27 14.77
CA GLY A 66 1.41 4.16 14.58
C GLY A 66 1.76 3.37 15.84
N VAL A 67 2.92 2.73 15.83
CA VAL A 67 3.47 2.03 17.00
C VAL A 67 3.93 3.02 18.08
N PRO A 68 4.11 2.57 19.36
CA PRO A 68 4.63 3.44 20.42
C PRO A 68 5.93 4.12 19.99
N ARG A 69 6.06 5.45 20.24
CA ARG A 69 7.09 6.29 19.63
C ARG A 69 7.66 7.33 20.57
N ILE A 70 8.96 7.58 20.45
CA ILE A 70 9.68 8.73 20.98
C ILE A 70 10.23 9.50 19.78
N ALA A 71 9.87 10.77 19.66
CA ALA A 71 10.20 11.62 18.53
C ALA A 71 10.95 12.88 19.01
N PRO A 72 12.28 12.88 19.02
CA PRO A 72 13.03 14.12 19.28
C PRO A 72 12.91 15.14 18.14
N LEU A 73 12.72 14.68 16.89
CA LEU A 73 12.47 15.54 15.73
C LEU A 73 11.92 14.68 14.59
N PHE A 74 10.63 14.37 14.62
CA PHE A 74 9.98 13.58 13.57
C PHE A 74 9.70 14.46 12.36
N THR A 75 10.55 14.32 11.36
CA THR A 75 10.52 15.03 10.08
C THR A 75 11.18 14.16 9.01
N ASP A 76 11.05 14.53 7.76
CA ASP A 76 11.59 13.80 6.60
C ASP A 76 13.12 14.00 6.51
N LEU A 77 13.89 12.98 6.88
CA LEU A 77 15.35 13.00 6.94
C LEU A 77 15.97 11.88 6.11
N ASP A 78 17.00 12.21 5.34
CA ASP A 78 17.75 11.23 4.53
C ASP A 78 19.19 11.04 5.05
N PRO A 79 19.45 9.99 5.87
CA PRO A 79 20.80 9.71 6.37
C PRO A 79 21.82 9.36 5.27
N THR A 80 21.36 8.95 4.07
CA THR A 80 22.26 8.60 2.95
C THR A 80 23.02 9.81 2.41
N GLN A 81 22.45 11.01 2.61
CA GLN A 81 23.02 12.29 2.19
C GLN A 81 23.82 12.98 3.32
N ALA A 82 23.94 12.35 4.48
CA ALA A 82 24.77 12.89 5.57
C ALA A 82 26.25 12.94 5.17
N PRO A 83 27.03 13.90 5.74
CA PRO A 83 28.46 13.96 5.50
C PRO A 83 29.17 12.66 5.88
N ARG A 84 30.28 12.36 5.22
CA ARG A 84 31.04 11.12 5.43
C ARG A 84 31.31 10.84 6.92
N ASN A 85 30.99 9.64 7.38
CA ASN A 85 31.09 9.17 8.77
C ASN A 85 30.18 9.89 9.78
N LEU A 86 29.19 10.65 9.31
CA LEU A 86 28.11 11.23 10.12
C LEU A 86 26.79 10.57 9.75
N GLY A 87 25.74 10.84 10.50
CA GLY A 87 24.43 10.23 10.34
C GLY A 87 23.82 9.86 11.69
N VAL A 88 23.13 8.74 11.75
CA VAL A 88 22.50 8.27 12.99
C VAL A 88 23.49 7.44 13.80
N MET A 89 23.87 7.95 14.98
CA MET A 89 24.89 7.36 15.86
C MET A 89 24.23 6.79 17.12
N VAL A 90 24.66 5.63 17.57
CA VAL A 90 24.16 5.02 18.81
C VAL A 90 25.30 4.76 19.78
N THR A 91 25.17 5.27 21.00
CA THR A 91 26.07 5.01 22.13
C THR A 91 25.33 4.29 23.23
N SER A 92 25.73 3.07 23.51
CA SER A 92 25.13 2.21 24.53
C SER A 92 26.01 2.13 25.77
N GLU A 93 25.49 2.58 26.90
CA GLU A 93 26.13 2.54 28.21
C GLU A 93 25.26 1.73 29.20
N PRO A 94 25.80 1.15 30.28
CA PRO A 94 25.02 0.29 31.19
C PRO A 94 23.79 0.98 31.81
N ARG A 95 23.76 2.30 31.88
CA ARG A 95 22.67 3.11 32.48
C ARG A 95 22.12 4.18 31.56
N ARG A 96 22.50 4.19 30.30
CA ARG A 96 22.06 5.21 29.33
C ARG A 96 22.18 4.68 27.91
N LEU A 97 21.15 4.85 27.11
CA LEU A 97 21.23 4.74 25.65
C LEU A 97 21.14 6.13 25.06
N VAL A 98 22.04 6.44 24.13
CA VAL A 98 22.04 7.72 23.42
C VAL A 98 21.90 7.47 21.93
N VAL A 99 20.92 8.05 21.30
CA VAL A 99 20.74 8.06 19.83
C VAL A 99 20.91 9.50 19.36
N SER A 100 21.82 9.71 18.42
CA SER A 100 22.19 11.04 17.93
C SER A 100 22.04 11.06 16.41
N TRP A 101 21.22 11.97 15.90
CA TRP A 101 21.19 12.33 14.48
C TRP A 101 22.21 13.48 14.32
N VAL A 102 23.31 13.21 13.61
CA VAL A 102 24.47 14.11 13.52
C VAL A 102 24.61 14.58 12.08
N ASP A 103 24.21 15.82 11.84
CA ASP A 103 24.20 16.46 10.52
C ASP A 103 23.47 15.63 9.47
N VAL A 104 22.35 15.03 9.87
CA VAL A 104 21.45 14.32 8.96
C VAL A 104 20.62 15.38 8.24
N PRO A 105 20.69 15.45 6.89
CA PRO A 105 19.92 16.44 6.16
C PRO A 105 18.44 16.08 6.08
N GLN A 106 17.59 17.08 6.03
CA GLN A 106 16.21 16.92 5.59
C GLN A 106 16.21 16.39 4.16
N TYR A 107 15.25 15.52 3.84
CA TYR A 107 15.12 14.98 2.49
C TYR A 107 15.05 16.10 1.45
N SER A 108 15.79 15.97 0.40
CA SER A 108 15.75 16.86 -0.75
C SER A 108 16.14 16.10 -2.01
N GLN A 109 15.30 16.16 -3.02
CA GLN A 109 15.56 15.55 -4.32
C GLN A 109 16.92 15.94 -4.94
N PHE A 110 17.45 17.12 -4.54
CA PHE A 110 18.72 17.65 -5.06
C PHE A 110 19.89 17.52 -4.08
N GLY A 111 19.71 16.83 -2.94
CA GLY A 111 20.75 16.62 -1.95
C GLY A 111 21.21 17.89 -1.23
N ASN A 112 20.38 18.93 -1.19
CA ASN A 112 20.67 20.23 -0.56
C ASN A 112 19.80 20.51 0.67
N GLY A 113 19.27 19.45 1.32
CA GLY A 113 18.50 19.57 2.55
C GLY A 113 19.31 20.20 3.69
N ARG A 114 18.61 20.88 4.61
CA ARG A 114 19.23 21.45 5.81
C ARG A 114 19.68 20.33 6.73
N GLN A 115 20.86 20.47 7.32
CA GLN A 115 21.44 19.49 8.23
C GLN A 115 20.91 19.67 9.64
N GLU A 116 20.37 18.60 10.20
CA GLU A 116 19.81 18.56 11.55
C GLU A 116 20.74 17.87 12.52
N ARG A 117 20.85 18.40 13.75
CA ARG A 117 21.66 17.81 14.80
C ARG A 117 20.90 17.81 16.12
N PHE A 118 20.45 16.64 16.54
CA PHE A 118 19.67 16.44 17.75
C PHE A 118 19.91 15.05 18.34
N GLN A 119 19.36 14.80 19.53
CA GLN A 119 19.70 13.62 20.32
C GLN A 119 18.53 13.19 21.20
N MET A 120 18.38 11.90 21.35
CA MET A 120 17.52 11.25 22.35
C MET A 120 18.39 10.48 23.34
N ARG A 121 18.05 10.57 24.63
CA ARG A 121 18.70 9.80 25.71
C ARG A 121 17.65 9.06 26.52
N LEU A 122 17.84 7.76 26.71
CA LEU A 122 16.96 6.89 27.48
C LEU A 122 17.68 6.38 28.73
N PHE A 123 16.94 6.28 29.84
CA PHE A 123 17.46 5.84 31.14
C PHE A 123 16.62 4.69 31.72
N PRO A 124 17.20 3.82 32.62
CA PRO A 124 16.50 2.65 33.18
C PRO A 124 15.24 3.00 34.00
N ASP A 125 15.14 4.21 34.51
CA ASP A 125 14.01 4.72 35.28
C ASP A 125 12.84 5.20 34.41
N GLY A 126 12.96 5.08 33.06
CA GLY A 126 11.96 5.55 32.09
C GLY A 126 12.13 7.02 31.69
N ARG A 127 13.12 7.72 32.23
CA ARG A 127 13.40 9.09 31.86
C ARG A 127 13.85 9.18 30.40
N ILE A 128 13.26 10.14 29.67
CA ILE A 128 13.58 10.48 28.29
C ILE A 128 14.08 11.92 28.28
N GLU A 129 15.22 12.14 27.65
CA GLU A 129 15.75 13.48 27.42
C GLU A 129 15.92 13.69 25.92
N MET A 130 15.46 14.81 25.43
CA MET A 130 15.65 15.26 24.04
C MET A 130 16.46 16.54 24.05
N ALA A 131 17.41 16.66 23.12
CA ALA A 131 18.29 17.81 23.04
C ALA A 131 18.65 18.15 21.60
N TRP A 132 18.60 19.42 21.27
CA TRP A 132 18.88 19.94 19.93
C TRP A 132 20.11 20.84 19.99
N SER A 133 20.99 20.72 19.02
CA SER A 133 22.17 21.56 18.85
C SER A 133 22.10 22.42 17.59
N ASN A 134 21.51 21.87 16.56
CA ASN A 134 21.14 22.57 15.33
C ASN A 134 19.91 21.86 14.78
N ALA A 135 18.75 22.50 14.84
CA ALA A 135 17.51 21.95 14.33
C ALA A 135 16.67 23.05 13.71
N ASP A 136 16.20 22.82 12.50
CA ASP A 136 15.23 23.66 11.81
C ASP A 136 13.84 23.04 11.97
N LEU A 137 13.01 23.66 12.78
CA LEU A 137 11.72 23.11 13.20
C LEU A 137 10.54 23.67 12.40
N THR A 138 10.71 23.94 11.13
CA THR A 138 9.62 24.48 10.30
C THR A 138 8.54 23.45 9.98
N ASP A 139 8.88 22.16 9.95
CA ASP A 139 7.93 21.06 9.77
C ASP A 139 8.42 19.81 10.51
N ALA A 140 7.94 19.63 11.73
CA ALA A 140 8.33 18.51 12.57
C ALA A 140 7.31 18.26 13.69
N VAL A 141 7.34 17.05 14.26
CA VAL A 141 6.67 16.70 15.51
C VAL A 141 7.71 16.30 16.55
N VAL A 142 7.64 16.89 17.73
CA VAL A 142 8.47 16.53 18.89
C VAL A 142 7.58 16.01 20.00
N GLY A 143 7.85 14.81 20.54
CA GLY A 143 7.02 14.29 21.62
C GLY A 143 7.15 12.78 21.86
N ILE A 144 6.18 12.24 22.60
CA ILE A 144 6.06 10.81 22.91
C ILE A 144 4.63 10.34 22.71
N ALA A 145 4.43 9.13 22.20
CA ALA A 145 3.12 8.57 21.94
C ALA A 145 3.06 7.08 22.33
N PRO A 146 1.97 6.62 22.98
CA PRO A 146 1.74 5.19 23.25
C PRO A 146 1.40 4.41 21.98
N GLY A 147 1.13 5.09 20.86
CA GLY A 147 0.69 4.52 19.60
C GLY A 147 -0.77 4.09 19.57
N ARG A 148 -1.24 3.68 18.39
CA ARG A 148 -2.58 3.11 18.14
C ARG A 148 -3.73 3.98 18.67
N LEU A 149 -3.58 5.31 18.65
CA LEU A 149 -4.57 6.28 19.10
C LEU A 149 -5.05 6.05 20.56
N GLN A 150 -4.18 5.53 21.42
CA GLN A 150 -4.52 5.27 22.81
C GLN A 150 -4.69 6.57 23.60
N GLY A 151 -5.88 6.80 24.14
CA GLY A 151 -6.24 7.97 24.93
C GLY A 151 -6.37 9.24 24.10
N THR A 152 -6.64 10.36 24.80
CA THR A 152 -6.74 11.66 24.14
C THR A 152 -5.35 12.30 24.04
N SER A 153 -4.85 12.51 22.82
CA SER A 153 -3.58 13.17 22.57
C SER A 153 -3.64 14.66 22.93
N SER A 154 -2.51 15.19 23.36
CA SER A 154 -2.34 16.61 23.73
C SER A 154 -1.30 17.28 22.85
N VAL A 155 -1.69 18.38 22.18
CA VAL A 155 -0.76 19.28 21.51
C VAL A 155 -0.35 20.36 22.51
N VAL A 156 0.95 20.49 22.75
CA VAL A 156 1.51 21.41 23.75
C VAL A 156 2.61 22.25 23.13
N SER A 157 3.05 23.29 23.85
CA SER A 157 4.31 23.96 23.55
C SER A 157 5.33 23.67 24.65
N PHE A 158 6.36 22.92 24.32
CA PHE A 158 7.43 22.61 25.26
C PHE A 158 8.26 23.84 25.65
N THR A 159 8.28 24.87 24.81
CA THR A 159 8.97 26.13 25.09
C THR A 159 8.23 26.99 26.11
N ALA A 160 6.94 26.81 26.29
CA ALA A 160 6.13 27.53 27.28
C ALA A 160 6.39 27.07 28.72
N GLY A 161 7.06 25.96 28.91
CA GLY A 161 7.50 25.39 30.20
C GLY A 161 6.35 25.09 31.16
N SER A 162 5.91 23.86 31.29
CA SER A 162 5.00 23.44 32.35
C SER A 162 5.30 22.01 32.77
N THR A 163 5.11 21.72 34.06
CA THR A 163 5.02 20.35 34.56
C THR A 163 3.56 19.89 34.46
N GLN A 164 3.27 19.05 33.48
CA GLN A 164 1.95 18.43 33.33
C GLN A 164 2.09 16.90 33.27
N GLU A 165 1.07 16.21 33.75
CA GLU A 165 0.97 14.75 33.63
C GLU A 165 0.13 14.41 32.40
N PHE A 166 0.62 13.50 31.58
CA PHE A 166 -0.05 13.01 30.39
C PHE A 166 -0.15 11.48 30.45
N SER A 167 -1.35 10.94 30.22
CA SER A 167 -1.61 9.49 30.16
C SER A 167 -1.66 8.97 28.72
N ALA A 168 -1.60 9.85 27.73
CA ALA A 168 -1.68 9.56 26.30
C ALA A 168 -0.56 10.28 25.53
N ALA A 169 -0.64 10.32 24.22
CA ALA A 169 0.31 11.04 23.39
C ALA A 169 0.39 12.52 23.76
N VAL A 170 1.61 13.04 23.86
CA VAL A 170 1.89 14.45 24.02
C VAL A 170 2.98 14.88 23.06
N GLY A 171 2.74 15.96 22.33
CA GLY A 171 3.71 16.47 21.37
C GLY A 171 3.51 17.93 21.04
N GLU A 172 4.58 18.58 20.61
CA GLU A 172 4.57 19.89 19.98
C GLU A 172 4.65 19.70 18.47
N ARG A 173 3.78 20.39 17.75
CA ARG A 173 3.77 20.42 16.30
C ARG A 173 4.41 21.69 15.81
N PHE A 174 5.51 21.54 15.10
CA PHE A 174 6.17 22.63 14.38
C PHE A 174 5.72 22.50 12.91
N ALA A 175 4.65 23.15 12.58
CA ALA A 175 4.13 23.11 11.23
C ALA A 175 4.18 24.49 10.62
N GLY A 176 4.84 24.61 9.49
CA GLY A 176 4.35 25.47 8.45
C GLY A 176 3.07 24.81 7.94
N ALA A 177 1.91 25.42 8.10
CA ALA A 177 0.63 24.82 7.73
C ALA A 177 0.45 24.84 6.20
N ASP A 178 1.34 24.19 5.48
CA ASP A 178 1.39 24.27 4.01
C ASP A 178 0.61 23.12 3.34
N ALA A 179 0.10 22.15 4.12
CA ALA A 179 -0.70 21.04 3.63
C ALA A 179 -1.73 20.55 4.66
N VAL A 180 -2.75 19.85 4.19
CA VAL A 180 -3.71 19.15 5.06
C VAL A 180 -3.04 17.91 5.64
N ASP A 181 -3.10 17.71 6.97
CA ASP A 181 -2.75 16.45 7.60
C ASP A 181 -3.83 15.39 7.30
N ILE A 182 -3.61 14.64 6.21
CA ILE A 182 -4.56 13.62 5.73
C ILE A 182 -4.70 12.45 6.71
N VAL A 183 -3.67 12.17 7.53
CA VAL A 183 -3.73 11.12 8.56
C VAL A 183 -4.69 11.53 9.67
N THR A 184 -4.54 12.74 10.20
CA THR A 184 -5.48 13.29 11.19
C THR A 184 -6.90 13.39 10.61
N ALA A 185 -7.06 13.82 9.36
CA ALA A 185 -8.37 13.89 8.71
C ALA A 185 -9.04 12.50 8.62
N ALA A 186 -8.30 11.47 8.23
CA ALA A 186 -8.79 10.09 8.20
C ALA A 186 -9.16 9.57 9.60
N GLN A 187 -8.31 9.80 10.60
CA GLN A 187 -8.57 9.41 11.99
C GLN A 187 -9.85 10.05 12.53
N GLN A 188 -10.06 11.33 12.27
CA GLN A 188 -11.29 12.03 12.68
C GLN A 188 -12.53 11.49 11.98
N PHE A 189 -12.40 11.12 10.70
CA PHE A 189 -13.47 10.47 9.96
C PHE A 189 -13.85 9.12 10.60
N TYR A 190 -12.88 8.24 10.84
CA TYR A 190 -13.12 6.91 11.42
C TYR A 190 -13.48 6.94 12.92
N ALA A 191 -13.25 8.05 13.63
CA ALA A 191 -13.75 8.23 14.98
C ALA A 191 -15.30 8.25 15.07
N THR A 192 -15.97 8.53 13.95
CA THR A 192 -17.44 8.67 13.88
C THR A 192 -18.10 7.81 12.81
N HIS A 193 -17.33 7.15 11.96
CA HIS A 193 -17.78 6.29 10.86
C HIS A 193 -17.16 4.91 10.96
N ASP A 194 -17.94 3.90 10.56
CA ASP A 194 -17.45 2.53 10.47
C ASP A 194 -16.34 2.40 9.43
N ASP A 195 -15.47 1.39 9.57
CA ASP A 195 -14.39 1.05 8.63
C ASP A 195 -14.96 0.37 7.36
N ALA A 196 -15.72 1.14 6.58
CA ALA A 196 -16.51 0.69 5.43
C ALA A 196 -15.98 1.16 4.07
N TYR A 197 -14.85 1.87 4.02
CA TYR A 197 -14.38 2.57 2.83
C TYR A 197 -13.00 2.09 2.39
N ASP A 198 -12.86 1.86 1.08
CA ASP A 198 -11.60 1.49 0.44
C ASP A 198 -10.74 2.73 0.15
N TYR A 199 -11.39 3.87 -0.11
CA TYR A 199 -10.77 5.15 -0.43
C TYR A 199 -11.37 6.31 0.37
N LEU A 200 -10.50 7.21 0.83
CA LEU A 200 -10.89 8.55 1.25
C LEU A 200 -10.44 9.57 0.19
N VAL A 201 -11.36 10.43 -0.24
CA VAL A 201 -11.11 11.49 -1.23
C VAL A 201 -11.21 12.82 -0.49
N ILE A 202 -10.08 13.49 -0.27
CA ILE A 202 -9.98 14.66 0.60
C ILE A 202 -9.75 15.92 -0.23
N PHE A 203 -10.69 16.86 -0.14
CA PHE A 203 -10.55 18.25 -0.59
C PHE A 203 -10.40 19.16 0.61
N ASN A 204 -9.86 20.35 0.42
CA ASN A 204 -9.88 21.39 1.44
C ASN A 204 -10.44 22.72 0.91
N ALA A 205 -11.06 23.49 1.79
CA ALA A 205 -11.59 24.83 1.51
C ALA A 205 -10.62 25.96 1.94
N GLU A 206 -9.41 25.61 2.41
CA GLU A 206 -8.45 26.58 2.94
C GLU A 206 -7.45 27.09 1.91
N GLY A 207 -7.47 26.56 0.70
CA GLY A 207 -6.51 26.92 -0.34
C GLY A 207 -5.15 26.25 -0.19
N LEU A 208 -5.02 25.24 0.70
CA LEU A 208 -3.77 24.53 0.95
C LEU A 208 -3.48 23.56 -0.21
N PRO A 209 -2.29 23.60 -0.85
CA PRO A 209 -1.93 22.66 -1.90
C PRO A 209 -1.88 21.22 -1.37
N ALA A 210 -2.03 20.25 -2.24
CA ALA A 210 -1.85 18.84 -1.87
C ALA A 210 -0.40 18.58 -1.45
N ALA A 211 0.55 19.02 -2.29
CA ALA A 211 1.97 19.06 -2.01
C ALA A 211 2.63 20.13 -2.90
N PRO A 212 3.86 20.56 -2.61
CA PRO A 212 4.56 21.51 -3.45
C PRO A 212 4.67 21.04 -4.90
N GLY A 213 4.03 21.78 -5.84
CA GLY A 213 4.04 21.48 -7.27
C GLY A 213 3.12 20.34 -7.72
N ALA A 214 2.39 19.69 -6.82
CA ALA A 214 1.40 18.66 -7.14
C ALA A 214 -0.03 19.22 -7.10
N VAL A 215 -0.85 18.83 -8.07
CA VAL A 215 -2.29 19.14 -8.07
C VAL A 215 -3.02 18.23 -7.07
N ALA A 216 -2.65 16.96 -7.06
CA ALA A 216 -3.16 15.93 -6.16
C ALA A 216 -2.08 14.85 -5.95
N TYR A 217 -2.27 13.97 -4.98
CA TYR A 217 -1.48 12.75 -4.82
C TYR A 217 -2.29 11.67 -4.08
N GLU A 218 -1.85 10.44 -4.24
CA GLU A 218 -2.38 9.26 -3.54
C GLU A 218 -1.37 8.77 -2.50
N VAL A 219 -1.89 8.23 -1.39
CA VAL A 219 -1.13 7.47 -0.40
C VAL A 219 -1.76 6.09 -0.25
N THR A 220 -1.04 5.07 -0.68
CA THR A 220 -1.42 3.68 -0.44
C THR A 220 -1.31 3.33 1.05
N THR A 221 -2.43 3.03 1.69
CA THR A 221 -2.47 2.63 3.11
C THR A 221 -2.48 1.13 3.31
N ARG A 222 -3.04 0.40 2.34
CA ARG A 222 -3.06 -1.07 2.38
C ARG A 222 -3.01 -1.67 0.99
N ASN A 223 -1.97 -2.43 0.74
CA ASN A 223 -1.82 -3.20 -0.48
C ASN A 223 -1.19 -4.56 -0.17
N GLN A 224 -1.93 -5.64 -0.41
CA GLN A 224 -1.47 -7.03 -0.25
C GLN A 224 -1.40 -7.75 -1.60
N ARG A 225 -1.32 -7.02 -2.69
CA ARG A 225 -1.30 -7.52 -4.06
C ARG A 225 0.13 -7.64 -4.56
N THR A 226 0.35 -8.49 -5.58
CA THR A 226 1.65 -8.66 -6.23
C THR A 226 1.49 -8.77 -7.74
N GLY A 227 2.59 -8.61 -8.47
CA GLY A 227 2.60 -8.73 -9.94
C GLY A 227 2.10 -7.49 -10.68
N PHE A 228 2.29 -6.30 -10.08
CA PHE A 228 1.99 -5.01 -10.70
C PHE A 228 3.12 -3.98 -10.51
N GLY A 229 4.25 -4.40 -9.92
CA GLY A 229 5.48 -3.61 -9.85
C GLY A 229 5.71 -2.87 -8.55
N ASP A 230 4.77 -2.92 -7.60
CA ASP A 230 4.86 -2.26 -6.30
C ASP A 230 4.96 -3.25 -5.13
N SER A 231 5.27 -2.73 -3.94
CA SER A 231 5.50 -3.48 -2.71
C SER A 231 4.21 -3.68 -1.89
N ILE A 232 4.27 -4.61 -0.94
CA ILE A 232 3.19 -4.84 0.03
C ILE A 232 3.28 -3.79 1.12
N VAL A 233 2.15 -3.12 1.40
CA VAL A 233 2.01 -2.08 2.43
C VAL A 233 0.81 -2.40 3.32
N ASP A 234 0.90 -2.16 4.61
CA ASP A 234 -0.23 -2.14 5.54
C ASP A 234 0.03 -1.17 6.70
N ILE A 235 -0.39 0.07 6.51
CA ILE A 235 -0.35 1.17 7.49
C ILE A 235 -1.75 1.73 7.76
N GLY A 236 -2.81 1.00 7.37
CA GLY A 236 -4.18 1.48 7.51
C GLY A 236 -4.58 1.80 8.95
N GLN A 237 -3.99 1.13 9.95
CA GLN A 237 -4.25 1.44 11.36
C GLN A 237 -3.80 2.85 11.76
N ASP A 238 -2.76 3.39 11.13
CA ASP A 238 -2.28 4.75 11.40
C ASP A 238 -3.31 5.79 10.97
N PHE A 239 -4.11 5.46 9.97
CA PHE A 239 -5.21 6.28 9.46
C PHE A 239 -6.55 6.03 10.17
N GLY A 240 -6.59 5.19 11.20
CA GLY A 240 -7.82 4.84 11.93
C GLY A 240 -8.63 3.70 11.32
N SER A 241 -8.17 3.06 10.24
CA SER A 241 -8.82 1.92 9.59
C SER A 241 -8.08 0.62 9.92
N ALA A 242 -8.73 -0.28 10.65
CA ALA A 242 -8.14 -1.56 11.01
C ALA A 242 -8.11 -2.57 9.83
N GLN A 243 -9.03 -2.46 8.86
CA GLN A 243 -9.26 -3.52 7.88
C GLN A 243 -9.44 -3.05 6.44
N ARG A 244 -10.07 -1.89 6.20
CA ARG A 244 -10.71 -1.61 4.91
C ARG A 244 -9.96 -0.61 4.03
N LEU A 245 -9.48 0.50 4.59
CA LEU A 245 -8.86 1.58 3.84
C LEU A 245 -7.65 1.08 3.05
N GLN A 246 -7.64 1.35 1.75
CA GLN A 246 -6.57 0.97 0.84
C GLN A 246 -5.76 2.17 0.37
N ALA A 247 -6.42 3.31 0.18
CA ALA A 247 -5.74 4.54 -0.23
C ALA A 247 -6.45 5.81 0.26
N VAL A 248 -5.67 6.87 0.43
CA VAL A 248 -6.15 8.23 0.68
C VAL A 248 -5.70 9.13 -0.46
N LEU A 249 -6.66 9.82 -1.07
CA LEU A 249 -6.42 10.76 -2.17
C LEU A 249 -6.46 12.18 -1.61
N ASN A 250 -5.34 12.90 -1.62
CA ASN A 250 -5.30 14.32 -1.30
C ASN A 250 -5.48 15.13 -2.60
N LEU A 251 -6.66 15.68 -2.79
CA LEU A 251 -7.02 16.47 -3.97
C LEU A 251 -6.63 17.96 -3.83
N GLY A 252 -6.07 18.35 -2.67
CA GLY A 252 -5.70 19.74 -2.42
C GLY A 252 -6.89 20.70 -2.33
N PRO A 253 -6.71 21.99 -2.69
CA PRO A 253 -7.74 23.00 -2.51
C PRO A 253 -8.85 22.88 -3.55
N LEU A 254 -10.10 22.87 -3.08
CA LEU A 254 -11.27 22.76 -3.96
C LEU A 254 -11.32 23.87 -5.01
N VAL A 255 -10.82 25.06 -4.67
CA VAL A 255 -10.81 26.25 -5.55
C VAL A 255 -9.97 26.06 -6.84
N GLN A 256 -9.04 25.11 -6.87
CA GLN A 256 -8.26 24.84 -8.09
C GLN A 256 -9.05 24.07 -9.16
N TYR A 257 -10.20 23.51 -8.81
CA TYR A 257 -11.03 22.70 -9.68
C TYR A 257 -12.21 23.51 -10.22
N PRO A 258 -12.53 23.40 -11.53
CA PRO A 258 -13.75 23.99 -12.08
C PRO A 258 -15.00 23.39 -11.44
N VAL A 259 -16.03 24.21 -11.22
CA VAL A 259 -17.35 23.72 -10.74
C VAL A 259 -17.97 22.70 -11.70
N ASP A 260 -17.78 22.90 -13.02
CA ASP A 260 -18.15 21.91 -14.03
C ASP A 260 -17.17 20.73 -13.99
N PRO A 261 -17.62 19.51 -13.64
CA PRO A 261 -16.77 18.33 -13.52
C PRO A 261 -16.15 17.85 -14.84
N ASN A 262 -16.63 18.36 -15.98
CA ASN A 262 -16.11 18.03 -17.31
C ASN A 262 -15.18 19.12 -17.88
N ALA A 263 -15.06 20.25 -17.20
CA ALA A 263 -14.15 21.30 -17.62
C ALA A 263 -12.69 20.94 -17.29
N VAL A 264 -11.77 21.38 -18.14
CA VAL A 264 -10.33 21.13 -17.94
C VAL A 264 -9.82 21.94 -16.75
N VAL A 265 -9.10 21.26 -15.85
CA VAL A 265 -8.43 21.90 -14.72
C VAL A 265 -7.29 22.77 -15.23
N PRO A 266 -7.23 24.08 -14.87
CA PRO A 266 -6.27 25.02 -15.45
C PRO A 266 -4.80 24.56 -15.35
N ALA A 267 -4.39 24.01 -14.20
CA ALA A 267 -3.04 23.49 -14.00
C ALA A 267 -2.71 22.24 -14.85
N ARG A 268 -3.73 21.60 -15.44
CA ARG A 268 -3.63 20.37 -16.24
C ARG A 268 -4.08 20.58 -17.70
N PHE A 269 -3.96 21.79 -18.19
CA PHE A 269 -4.41 22.18 -19.54
C PHE A 269 -3.77 21.33 -20.65
N VAL A 270 -2.50 20.96 -20.53
CA VAL A 270 -1.77 20.20 -21.55
C VAL A 270 -2.28 18.76 -21.66
N SER A 271 -2.45 18.08 -20.55
CA SER A 271 -2.97 16.70 -20.47
C SER A 271 -4.50 16.65 -20.61
N ARG A 272 -5.19 17.80 -20.42
CA ARG A 272 -6.64 17.98 -20.50
C ARG A 272 -7.41 17.25 -19.40
N ASP A 273 -6.81 17.11 -18.23
CA ASP A 273 -7.49 16.52 -17.09
C ASP A 273 -8.66 17.37 -16.62
N THR A 274 -9.72 16.69 -16.22
CA THR A 274 -10.91 17.24 -15.55
C THR A 274 -10.91 16.85 -14.07
N PRO A 275 -11.75 17.42 -13.21
CA PRO A 275 -11.87 16.97 -11.83
C PRO A 275 -12.08 15.45 -11.71
N LEU A 276 -12.94 14.85 -12.53
CA LEU A 276 -13.21 13.41 -12.48
C LEU A 276 -12.03 12.57 -12.96
N THR A 277 -11.29 13.01 -13.99
CA THR A 277 -10.09 12.28 -14.45
C THR A 277 -8.97 12.35 -13.44
N ILE A 278 -8.81 13.46 -12.68
CA ILE A 278 -7.83 13.55 -11.60
C ILE A 278 -8.22 12.61 -10.46
N ILE A 279 -9.47 12.57 -10.01
CA ILE A 279 -9.90 11.61 -9.00
C ILE A 279 -9.65 10.17 -9.48
N GLY A 280 -9.95 9.87 -10.75
CA GLY A 280 -9.67 8.56 -11.35
C GLY A 280 -8.18 8.25 -11.48
N HIS A 281 -7.35 9.24 -11.78
CA HIS A 281 -5.90 9.14 -11.82
C HIS A 281 -5.34 8.73 -10.44
N GLU A 282 -5.67 9.50 -9.40
CA GLU A 282 -5.22 9.20 -8.04
C GLU A 282 -5.78 7.85 -7.53
N THR A 283 -7.03 7.51 -7.90
CA THR A 283 -7.58 6.17 -7.61
C THR A 283 -6.76 5.05 -8.27
N GLY A 284 -6.22 5.31 -9.44
CA GLY A 284 -5.41 4.37 -10.20
C GLY A 284 -4.07 4.07 -9.54
N HIS A 285 -3.46 5.00 -8.82
CA HIS A 285 -2.15 4.85 -8.19
C HIS A 285 -2.08 3.71 -7.16
N LEU A 286 -3.18 3.28 -6.57
CA LEU A 286 -3.20 2.05 -5.77
C LEU A 286 -2.69 0.81 -6.54
N PHE A 287 -2.65 0.85 -7.89
CA PHE A 287 -2.32 -0.27 -8.77
C PHE A 287 -1.31 0.08 -9.87
N LEU A 288 -1.14 1.36 -10.19
CA LEU A 288 -0.52 1.87 -11.43
C LEU A 288 0.38 3.06 -11.11
N ALA A 289 1.29 3.40 -11.85
CA ALA A 289 2.03 2.79 -12.94
C ALA A 289 3.41 2.42 -12.39
N TYR A 290 3.56 1.18 -12.00
CA TYR A 290 4.80 0.69 -11.35
C TYR A 290 5.41 -0.45 -12.15
N ALA A 291 4.62 -1.08 -13.01
CA ALA A 291 5.09 -2.17 -13.86
C ALA A 291 5.88 -1.65 -15.06
N SER A 292 6.94 -2.36 -15.42
CA SER A 292 7.69 -2.11 -16.63
C SER A 292 8.15 -3.44 -17.24
N VAL A 293 8.72 -3.40 -18.43
CA VAL A 293 9.37 -4.56 -19.06
C VAL A 293 10.87 -4.51 -18.81
N ARG A 294 11.53 -5.66 -18.87
CA ARG A 294 12.99 -5.73 -18.78
C ARG A 294 13.64 -5.11 -20.00
N ASP A 295 14.67 -4.33 -19.77
CA ASP A 295 15.57 -3.87 -20.82
C ASP A 295 16.87 -4.68 -20.76
N PRO A 296 17.21 -5.45 -21.82
CA PRO A 296 18.46 -6.21 -21.85
C PRO A 296 19.72 -5.34 -21.77
N ASN A 297 19.63 -4.07 -22.21
CA ASN A 297 20.76 -3.14 -22.23
C ASN A 297 20.84 -2.30 -20.93
N ASP A 298 19.74 -2.19 -20.19
CA ASP A 298 19.65 -1.53 -18.90
C ASP A 298 18.76 -2.35 -17.94
N PRO A 299 19.34 -3.35 -17.24
CA PRO A 299 18.57 -4.23 -16.35
C PRO A 299 17.87 -3.54 -15.19
N ALA A 300 18.29 -2.34 -14.81
CA ALA A 300 17.67 -1.50 -13.79
C ALA A 300 16.63 -0.53 -14.37
N GLY A 301 16.62 -0.37 -15.68
CA GLY A 301 15.73 0.56 -16.38
C GLY A 301 14.28 0.13 -16.34
N GLN A 302 13.41 1.14 -16.27
CA GLN A 302 11.95 0.98 -16.29
C GLN A 302 11.38 1.76 -17.49
N PRO A 303 11.59 1.30 -18.73
CA PRO A 303 11.33 2.10 -19.94
C PRO A 303 9.86 2.44 -20.18
N MET A 304 8.92 1.74 -19.56
CA MET A 304 7.49 2.05 -19.62
C MET A 304 7.09 3.17 -18.66
N LEU A 305 7.94 3.52 -17.69
CA LEU A 305 7.64 4.54 -16.69
C LEU A 305 8.20 5.91 -17.10
N GLY A 306 7.46 6.92 -16.72
CA GLY A 306 7.76 8.31 -16.99
C GLY A 306 8.07 9.09 -15.72
N ARG A 307 7.36 10.19 -15.56
CA ARG A 307 7.54 11.13 -14.45
C ARG A 307 7.39 10.43 -13.09
N GLN A 308 8.32 10.68 -12.19
CA GLN A 308 8.36 10.14 -10.82
C GLN A 308 8.40 8.60 -10.72
N LEU A 309 8.58 7.88 -11.86
CA LEU A 309 8.46 6.42 -11.95
C LEU A 309 7.11 5.87 -11.44
N ALA A 310 6.10 6.73 -11.39
CA ALA A 310 4.74 6.44 -10.96
C ALA A 310 3.69 6.79 -12.04
N HIS A 311 4.13 7.16 -13.24
CA HIS A 311 3.28 7.49 -14.37
C HIS A 311 3.76 6.76 -15.62
N TRP A 312 2.88 6.56 -16.61
CA TRP A 312 3.31 6.00 -17.88
C TRP A 312 4.23 6.96 -18.65
N SER A 313 5.22 6.40 -19.32
CA SER A 313 6.15 7.15 -20.16
C SER A 313 5.40 7.85 -21.29
N PHE A 314 5.78 9.10 -21.60
CA PHE A 314 5.30 9.81 -22.80
C PHE A 314 5.48 9.00 -24.09
N LEU A 315 6.52 8.17 -24.15
CA LEU A 315 6.90 7.34 -25.29
C LEU A 315 6.25 5.94 -25.30
N PHE A 316 5.44 5.63 -24.28
CA PHE A 316 4.72 4.36 -24.19
C PHE A 316 3.28 4.55 -24.70
N ASN A 317 2.86 3.71 -25.64
CA ASN A 317 1.46 3.67 -26.07
C ASN A 317 0.57 3.02 -25.03
N SER A 318 0.18 3.77 -24.03
CA SER A 318 -0.69 3.34 -22.94
C SER A 318 -2.19 3.37 -23.29
N GLU A 319 -2.56 3.62 -24.58
CA GLU A 319 -3.96 3.79 -25.03
C GLU A 319 -4.72 4.91 -24.29
N ALA A 320 -4.03 6.03 -24.03
CA ALA A 320 -4.57 7.18 -23.30
C ALA A 320 -5.04 6.85 -21.88
N SER A 321 -4.23 6.08 -21.15
CA SER A 321 -4.43 5.76 -19.72
C SER A 321 -4.63 7.02 -18.88
N LEU A 322 -5.44 6.92 -17.81
CA LEU A 322 -5.57 7.97 -16.80
C LEU A 322 -4.24 8.29 -16.10
N LEU A 323 -3.31 7.33 -16.03
CA LEU A 323 -2.00 7.48 -15.38
C LEU A 323 -0.98 8.23 -16.27
N GLU A 324 -1.38 9.36 -16.84
CA GLU A 324 -0.59 10.22 -17.70
C GLU A 324 -0.08 9.56 -19.00
N GLY A 325 -0.86 8.65 -19.54
CA GLY A 325 -0.50 7.96 -20.77
C GLY A 325 -1.00 8.60 -22.05
N ASN A 326 -0.24 8.42 -23.14
CA ASN A 326 -0.66 8.79 -24.50
C ASN A 326 -1.27 7.60 -25.23
N ARG A 327 -2.20 7.87 -26.13
CA ARG A 327 -2.44 7.02 -27.29
C ARG A 327 -1.52 7.46 -28.41
N ILE A 328 -0.68 6.56 -28.91
CA ILE A 328 0.30 6.84 -29.95
C ILE A 328 -0.11 6.08 -31.23
N GLN A 329 -0.33 6.80 -32.30
CA GLN A 329 -0.55 6.24 -33.62
C GLN A 329 0.79 6.01 -34.30
N ASP A 330 1.05 4.78 -34.79
CA ASP A 330 2.17 4.46 -35.68
C ASP A 330 1.71 4.65 -37.15
N ASN A 331 2.26 5.63 -37.82
CA ASN A 331 1.93 5.95 -39.22
C ASN A 331 2.60 5.00 -40.22
N GLY A 332 3.39 4.05 -39.73
CA GLY A 332 4.08 3.02 -40.52
C GLY A 332 5.58 3.25 -40.68
N PRO A 333 6.33 2.19 -40.97
CA PRO A 333 7.80 2.22 -40.96
C PRO A 333 8.46 3.15 -42.00
N GLY A 334 7.71 3.62 -43.00
CA GLY A 334 8.18 4.59 -43.99
C GLY A 334 7.70 6.02 -43.79
N ALA A 335 6.91 6.27 -42.76
CA ALA A 335 6.42 7.61 -42.46
C ALA A 335 7.46 8.43 -41.67
N SER A 336 7.49 9.73 -41.91
CA SER A 336 8.23 10.70 -41.09
C SER A 336 7.38 11.98 -40.99
N PRO A 337 6.92 12.34 -39.80
CA PRO A 337 7.12 11.64 -38.52
C PRO A 337 6.36 10.29 -38.45
N ARG A 338 6.99 9.30 -37.86
CA ARG A 338 6.43 7.96 -37.76
C ARG A 338 5.32 7.86 -36.72
N PHE A 339 5.45 8.58 -35.60
CA PHE A 339 4.50 8.51 -34.48
C PHE A 339 3.79 9.83 -34.26
N THR A 340 2.52 9.75 -33.85
CA THR A 340 1.71 10.92 -33.52
C THR A 340 0.84 10.57 -32.29
N THR A 341 0.85 11.43 -31.27
CA THR A 341 -0.04 11.29 -30.12
C THR A 341 -1.46 11.72 -30.48
N THR A 342 -2.45 10.88 -30.18
CA THR A 342 -3.85 11.09 -30.64
C THR A 342 -4.87 11.17 -29.48
N GLY A 343 -4.48 10.87 -28.25
CA GLY A 343 -5.35 10.93 -27.09
C GLY A 343 -4.60 10.87 -25.78
N THR A 344 -5.20 11.40 -24.72
CA THR A 344 -4.70 11.42 -23.35
C THR A 344 -5.84 11.16 -22.37
N VAL A 345 -5.56 10.65 -21.19
CA VAL A 345 -6.42 10.55 -19.98
C VAL A 345 -7.89 10.17 -20.23
N GLN A 346 -8.14 9.13 -21.02
CA GLN A 346 -9.49 8.72 -21.42
C GLN A 346 -10.10 7.63 -20.52
N GLY A 347 -9.31 6.82 -19.85
CA GLY A 347 -9.78 5.71 -19.01
C GLY A 347 -8.65 4.79 -18.59
N TYR A 348 -8.98 3.67 -17.95
CA TYR A 348 -8.02 2.62 -17.68
C TYR A 348 -7.89 1.73 -18.91
N ALA A 349 -6.71 1.72 -19.49
CA ALA A 349 -6.38 0.93 -20.68
C ALA A 349 -6.42 -0.58 -20.40
N PRO A 350 -6.43 -1.45 -21.42
CA PRO A 350 -6.46 -2.90 -21.20
C PRO A 350 -5.33 -3.42 -20.30
N LEU A 351 -4.11 -2.88 -20.41
CA LEU A 351 -2.99 -3.23 -19.54
C LEU A 351 -3.23 -2.73 -18.10
N ASP A 352 -3.74 -1.50 -17.93
CA ASP A 352 -4.14 -0.98 -16.62
C ASP A 352 -5.14 -1.91 -15.95
N GLN A 353 -6.20 -2.31 -16.69
CA GLN A 353 -7.23 -3.20 -16.17
C GLN A 353 -6.69 -4.58 -15.77
N TYR A 354 -5.65 -5.08 -16.46
CA TYR A 354 -4.95 -6.30 -16.05
C TYR A 354 -4.19 -6.08 -14.71
N LEU A 355 -3.41 -5.01 -14.62
CA LEU A 355 -2.66 -4.67 -13.41
C LEU A 355 -3.59 -4.37 -12.21
N MET A 356 -4.75 -3.79 -12.46
CA MET A 356 -5.82 -3.59 -11.46
C MET A 356 -6.54 -4.90 -11.07
N GLY A 357 -6.35 -5.99 -11.83
CA GLY A 357 -7.03 -7.27 -11.60
C GLY A 357 -8.46 -7.32 -12.17
N PHE A 358 -8.80 -6.47 -13.13
CA PHE A 358 -10.14 -6.43 -13.74
C PHE A 358 -10.25 -7.25 -15.03
N ARG A 359 -9.10 -7.58 -15.63
CA ARG A 359 -9.01 -8.21 -16.97
C ARG A 359 -8.08 -9.42 -16.94
N ALA A 360 -8.42 -10.46 -17.70
CA ALA A 360 -7.54 -11.58 -17.95
C ALA A 360 -6.33 -11.15 -18.80
N PRO A 361 -5.14 -11.71 -18.61
CA PRO A 361 -3.98 -11.38 -19.44
C PRO A 361 -4.24 -11.69 -20.93
N GLU A 362 -4.94 -12.76 -21.25
CA GLU A 362 -5.28 -13.16 -22.61
C GLU A 362 -6.20 -12.16 -23.34
N GLU A 363 -6.84 -11.26 -22.60
CA GLU A 363 -7.68 -10.20 -23.15
C GLU A 363 -6.93 -8.87 -23.36
N VAL A 364 -5.63 -8.79 -23.00
CA VAL A 364 -4.82 -7.58 -23.17
C VAL A 364 -4.16 -7.61 -24.55
N PRO A 365 -4.53 -6.67 -25.45
CA PRO A 365 -3.88 -6.60 -26.75
C PRO A 365 -2.42 -6.16 -26.61
N PRO A 366 -1.53 -6.58 -27.53
CA PRO A 366 -0.17 -6.07 -27.60
C PRO A 366 -0.16 -4.53 -27.76
N THR A 367 0.81 -3.89 -27.14
CA THR A 367 1.07 -2.46 -27.27
C THR A 367 2.54 -2.23 -27.67
N PHE A 368 3.04 -1.00 -27.56
CA PHE A 368 4.43 -0.71 -27.91
C PHE A 368 5.01 0.47 -27.14
N LEU A 369 6.33 0.47 -27.07
CA LEU A 369 7.16 1.56 -26.59
C LEU A 369 7.93 2.13 -27.79
N VAL A 370 8.10 3.45 -27.83
CA VAL A 370 8.99 4.10 -28.80
C VAL A 370 10.34 4.36 -28.13
N THR A 371 11.41 3.83 -28.70
CA THR A 371 12.78 4.06 -28.25
C THR A 371 13.51 5.00 -29.22
N ASP A 372 14.63 5.57 -28.78
CA ASP A 372 15.46 6.46 -29.59
C ASP A 372 14.65 7.59 -30.26
N ALA A 373 13.80 8.29 -29.50
CA ALA A 373 13.01 9.41 -29.95
C ALA A 373 13.76 10.74 -29.70
N PRO A 374 14.45 11.32 -30.72
CA PRO A 374 15.27 12.51 -30.50
C PRO A 374 14.45 13.70 -30.02
N GLY A 375 14.89 14.33 -28.94
CA GLY A 375 14.23 15.54 -28.39
C GLY A 375 13.01 15.24 -27.52
N TYR A 376 12.65 13.98 -27.29
CA TYR A 376 11.54 13.59 -26.43
C TYR A 376 12.03 12.74 -25.25
N SER A 377 11.42 12.96 -24.09
CA SER A 377 11.75 12.28 -22.83
C SER A 377 10.54 11.49 -22.32
N ALA A 378 10.81 10.38 -21.67
CA ALA A 378 9.80 9.60 -20.93
C ALA A 378 9.01 10.43 -19.92
N ALA A 379 9.64 11.45 -19.31
CA ALA A 379 9.08 12.29 -18.26
C ALA A 379 8.22 13.47 -18.77
N LEU A 380 8.01 13.60 -20.08
CA LEU A 380 7.10 14.65 -20.61
C LEU A 380 5.66 14.35 -20.23
N SER A 381 4.90 15.42 -19.91
CA SER A 381 3.46 15.30 -19.70
C SER A 381 2.73 14.83 -20.96
N PRO A 382 1.70 14.00 -20.84
CA PRO A 382 0.93 13.53 -21.99
C PRO A 382 0.24 14.71 -22.68
N GLN A 383 0.23 14.68 -24.01
CA GLN A 383 -0.41 15.70 -24.82
C GLN A 383 -0.76 15.17 -26.21
N THR A 384 -1.82 15.71 -26.80
CA THR A 384 -2.32 15.31 -28.12
C THR A 384 -1.67 16.13 -29.23
N GLY A 385 -1.47 15.51 -30.40
CA GLY A 385 -1.00 16.21 -31.61
C GLY A 385 0.50 16.38 -31.70
N VAL A 386 1.28 15.70 -30.86
CA VAL A 386 2.74 15.68 -30.93
C VAL A 386 3.19 14.61 -31.90
N SER A 387 4.03 14.99 -32.85
CA SER A 387 4.59 14.07 -33.85
C SER A 387 6.11 13.94 -33.67
N PHE A 388 6.62 12.71 -33.75
CA PHE A 388 8.01 12.41 -33.52
C PHE A 388 8.45 11.12 -34.25
N ASP A 389 9.76 10.94 -34.41
CA ASP A 389 10.36 9.74 -34.95
C ASP A 389 11.00 8.92 -33.84
N GLY A 390 11.27 7.64 -34.13
CA GLY A 390 11.88 6.70 -33.19
C GLY A 390 11.76 5.25 -33.66
N HIS A 391 12.15 4.32 -32.81
CA HIS A 391 12.06 2.89 -33.07
C HIS A 391 10.92 2.28 -32.27
N ARG A 392 10.10 1.46 -32.92
CA ARG A 392 9.02 0.73 -32.26
C ARG A 392 9.55 -0.55 -31.64
N ARG A 393 9.26 -0.75 -30.34
CA ARG A 393 9.42 -2.00 -29.61
C ARG A 393 8.05 -2.49 -29.18
N ASP A 394 7.59 -3.60 -29.76
CA ASP A 394 6.32 -4.21 -29.36
C ASP A 394 6.42 -4.81 -27.96
N ILE A 395 5.32 -4.76 -27.22
CA ILE A 395 5.20 -5.24 -25.85
C ILE A 395 3.93 -6.08 -25.75
N ALA A 396 4.08 -7.32 -25.32
CA ALA A 396 2.98 -8.18 -24.90
C ALA A 396 2.80 -8.14 -23.38
N VAL A 397 1.64 -8.53 -22.89
CA VAL A 397 1.40 -8.62 -21.44
C VAL A 397 2.33 -9.63 -20.76
N GLU A 398 2.77 -10.65 -21.47
CA GLU A 398 3.74 -11.65 -21.01
C GLU A 398 5.10 -11.03 -20.68
N ASP A 399 5.55 -10.02 -21.44
CA ASP A 399 6.79 -9.30 -21.15
C ASP A 399 6.72 -8.56 -19.82
N VAL A 400 5.55 -8.01 -19.49
CA VAL A 400 5.28 -7.38 -18.19
C VAL A 400 5.23 -8.43 -17.09
N ILE A 401 4.54 -9.55 -17.31
CA ILE A 401 4.46 -10.67 -16.35
C ILE A 401 5.84 -11.25 -16.06
N ASP A 402 6.68 -11.38 -17.06
CA ASP A 402 8.07 -11.87 -16.89
C ASP A 402 8.93 -10.91 -16.07
N ALA A 403 8.62 -9.62 -16.10
CA ALA A 403 9.36 -8.61 -15.35
C ALA A 403 8.91 -8.50 -13.89
N VAL A 404 7.60 -8.38 -13.65
CA VAL A 404 7.05 -8.06 -12.31
C VAL A 404 6.30 -9.23 -11.66
N GLY A 405 6.13 -10.33 -12.36
CA GLY A 405 5.33 -11.49 -11.93
C GLY A 405 3.87 -11.38 -12.34
N ARG A 406 3.14 -12.49 -12.20
CA ARG A 406 1.71 -12.53 -12.50
C ARG A 406 0.92 -11.77 -11.43
N ARG A 407 -0.07 -10.99 -11.87
CA ARG A 407 -0.98 -10.26 -10.97
C ARG A 407 -1.73 -11.22 -10.03
N THR A 408 -1.60 -10.99 -8.72
CA THR A 408 -2.23 -11.79 -7.67
C THR A 408 -2.85 -10.88 -6.60
N PRO A 409 -4.14 -11.07 -6.19
CA PRO A 409 -5.12 -11.99 -6.77
C PRO A 409 -5.45 -11.64 -8.22
N ASP A 410 -5.74 -12.65 -9.04
CA ASP A 410 -6.05 -12.44 -10.45
C ASP A 410 -7.50 -11.96 -10.69
N TYR A 411 -7.83 -11.71 -11.95
CA TYR A 411 -9.12 -11.15 -12.37
C TYR A 411 -10.33 -11.98 -11.94
N THR A 412 -10.17 -13.25 -11.60
CA THR A 412 -11.30 -14.14 -11.23
C THR A 412 -11.83 -13.82 -9.84
N VAL A 413 -10.95 -13.33 -8.93
CA VAL A 413 -11.26 -13.08 -7.52
C VAL A 413 -10.85 -11.71 -7.02
N ALA A 414 -10.17 -10.89 -7.83
CA ALA A 414 -9.82 -9.52 -7.47
C ALA A 414 -11.05 -8.67 -7.16
N GLN A 415 -10.90 -7.76 -6.21
CA GLN A 415 -11.94 -6.80 -5.86
C GLN A 415 -12.29 -5.93 -7.08
N ARG A 416 -13.59 -5.72 -7.32
CA ARG A 416 -14.11 -4.90 -8.43
C ARG A 416 -15.11 -3.83 -7.99
N ARG A 417 -15.43 -3.78 -6.71
CA ARG A 417 -16.32 -2.79 -6.13
C ARG A 417 -15.57 -2.11 -5.02
N PHE A 418 -15.50 -0.79 -5.12
CA PHE A 418 -14.75 0.04 -4.20
C PHE A 418 -15.67 1.09 -3.59
N ARG A 419 -15.51 1.31 -2.30
CA ARG A 419 -16.27 2.32 -1.58
C ARG A 419 -15.40 3.54 -1.33
N PHE A 420 -15.97 4.69 -1.61
CA PHE A 420 -15.32 5.99 -1.47
C PHE A 420 -16.08 6.85 -0.47
N ALA A 421 -15.36 7.51 0.44
CA ALA A 421 -15.90 8.63 1.19
C ALA A 421 -15.24 9.92 0.70
N PHE A 422 -16.07 10.92 0.38
CA PHE A 422 -15.63 12.25 -0.04
C PHE A 422 -15.68 13.18 1.16
N LEU A 423 -14.57 13.86 1.44
CA LEU A 423 -14.36 14.70 2.61
C LEU A 423 -13.98 16.12 2.16
N LEU A 424 -14.54 17.10 2.81
CA LEU A 424 -14.15 18.50 2.68
C LEU A 424 -13.59 18.99 4.02
N VAL A 425 -12.29 19.24 4.07
CA VAL A 425 -11.62 19.82 5.24
C VAL A 425 -11.84 21.32 5.22
N VAL A 426 -12.27 21.86 6.36
CA VAL A 426 -12.52 23.30 6.57
C VAL A 426 -11.75 23.80 7.78
N PRO A 427 -11.47 25.13 7.91
CA PRO A 427 -10.83 25.70 9.09
C PRO A 427 -11.54 25.32 10.39
N ALA A 428 -10.78 25.07 11.44
CA ALA A 428 -11.32 24.72 12.75
C ALA A 428 -12.33 25.77 13.24
N GLY A 429 -13.54 25.31 13.64
CA GLY A 429 -14.63 26.16 14.10
C GLY A 429 -15.41 26.88 13.00
N SER A 430 -15.07 26.68 11.73
CA SER A 430 -15.82 27.21 10.60
C SER A 430 -16.92 26.23 10.12
N VAL A 431 -17.87 26.74 9.37
CA VAL A 431 -18.92 25.96 8.72
C VAL A 431 -18.60 25.96 7.22
N PRO A 432 -18.66 24.80 6.52
CA PRO A 432 -18.40 24.74 5.09
C PRO A 432 -19.40 25.58 4.31
N GLN A 433 -18.93 26.23 3.24
CA GLN A 433 -19.83 26.97 2.35
C GLN A 433 -20.74 26.00 1.60
N SER A 434 -22.00 26.37 1.41
CA SER A 434 -22.97 25.54 0.68
C SER A 434 -22.57 25.31 -0.79
N SER A 435 -21.86 26.27 -1.41
CA SER A 435 -21.27 26.14 -2.75
C SER A 435 -20.22 25.03 -2.82
N ASP A 436 -19.35 24.96 -1.83
CA ASP A 436 -18.26 23.99 -1.78
C ASP A 436 -18.79 22.57 -1.57
N LEU A 437 -19.77 22.45 -0.65
CA LEU A 437 -20.50 21.19 -0.47
C LEU A 437 -21.21 20.73 -1.75
N ALA A 438 -21.87 21.66 -2.47
CA ALA A 438 -22.55 21.35 -3.72
C ALA A 438 -21.56 20.93 -4.83
N GLN A 439 -20.37 21.53 -4.87
CA GLN A 439 -19.32 21.18 -5.83
C GLN A 439 -18.78 19.77 -5.55
N VAL A 440 -18.41 19.46 -4.30
CA VAL A 440 -17.93 18.13 -3.91
C VAL A 440 -19.02 17.07 -4.16
N GLU A 441 -20.29 17.38 -3.82
CA GLU A 441 -21.42 16.47 -4.08
C GLU A 441 -21.63 16.20 -5.58
N THR A 442 -21.39 17.20 -6.43
CA THR A 442 -21.44 17.03 -7.88
C THR A 442 -20.37 16.06 -8.36
N TYR A 443 -19.13 16.21 -7.90
CA TYR A 443 -18.05 15.29 -8.23
C TYR A 443 -18.35 13.88 -7.73
N ARG A 444 -18.74 13.75 -6.46
CA ARG A 444 -19.08 12.49 -5.83
C ARG A 444 -20.13 11.71 -6.61
N SER A 445 -21.25 12.35 -6.92
CA SER A 445 -22.38 11.69 -7.57
C SER A 445 -22.09 11.26 -9.00
N LEU A 446 -21.24 12.01 -9.72
CA LEU A 446 -20.86 11.68 -11.10
C LEU A 446 -19.69 10.69 -11.17
N PHE A 447 -18.87 10.61 -10.11
CA PHE A 447 -17.71 9.73 -10.09
C PHE A 447 -18.07 8.24 -10.21
N GLU A 448 -19.18 7.79 -9.67
CA GLU A 448 -19.61 6.39 -9.79
C GLU A 448 -19.79 5.96 -11.26
N ASN A 449 -20.44 6.82 -12.05
CA ASN A 449 -20.61 6.56 -13.50
C ASN A 449 -19.28 6.71 -14.26
N PHE A 450 -18.50 7.73 -13.94
CA PHE A 450 -17.18 7.96 -14.52
C PHE A 450 -16.26 6.76 -14.29
N TYR A 451 -16.13 6.30 -13.03
CA TYR A 451 -15.26 5.18 -12.69
C TYR A 451 -15.67 3.89 -13.42
N ARG A 452 -16.96 3.60 -13.48
CA ARG A 452 -17.48 2.45 -14.22
C ARG A 452 -17.13 2.54 -15.71
N GLN A 453 -17.26 3.71 -16.33
CA GLN A 453 -16.90 3.92 -17.73
C GLN A 453 -15.39 3.80 -17.94
N ALA A 454 -14.58 4.44 -17.09
CA ALA A 454 -13.11 4.37 -17.13
C ALA A 454 -12.61 2.92 -17.01
N ALA A 455 -13.27 2.09 -16.18
CA ALA A 455 -12.97 0.67 -16.02
C ALA A 455 -13.65 -0.22 -17.09
N SER A 456 -14.24 0.34 -18.15
CA SER A 456 -14.97 -0.40 -19.19
C SER A 456 -16.08 -1.32 -18.64
N GLY A 457 -16.76 -0.89 -17.57
CA GLY A 457 -17.82 -1.66 -16.90
C GLY A 457 -17.30 -2.82 -16.03
N ARG A 458 -15.99 -3.01 -15.91
CA ARG A 458 -15.38 -4.15 -15.19
C ARG A 458 -15.26 -3.92 -13.68
N ALA A 459 -15.36 -2.66 -13.23
CA ALA A 459 -15.36 -2.29 -11.82
C ALA A 459 -16.35 -1.15 -11.56
N SER A 460 -16.71 -0.95 -10.29
CA SER A 460 -17.64 0.10 -9.85
C SER A 460 -17.15 0.80 -8.58
N ALA A 461 -17.50 2.07 -8.47
CA ALA A 461 -17.38 2.87 -7.26
C ALA A 461 -18.77 3.03 -6.62
N GLU A 462 -18.80 3.04 -5.29
CA GLU A 462 -19.95 3.40 -4.46
C GLU A 462 -19.52 4.52 -3.51
N THR A 463 -20.24 5.63 -3.53
CA THR A 463 -19.83 6.85 -2.83
C THR A 463 -20.78 7.26 -1.70
N SER A 464 -21.89 6.54 -1.51
CA SER A 464 -22.82 6.79 -0.40
C SER A 464 -22.24 6.34 0.93
N LEU A 465 -22.41 7.16 1.99
CA LEU A 465 -21.99 6.76 3.33
C LEU A 465 -22.88 5.64 3.87
N LYS A 466 -22.26 4.59 4.37
CA LYS A 466 -22.91 3.39 4.90
C LYS A 466 -22.16 2.87 6.11
N ARG A 467 -22.84 2.10 6.95
CA ARG A 467 -22.22 1.31 8.00
C ARG A 467 -21.57 0.05 7.39
N ALA A 468 -20.53 -0.45 8.03
CA ALA A 468 -19.81 -1.62 7.57
C ALA A 468 -20.62 -2.91 7.72
N LEU A 469 -20.57 -3.77 6.68
CA LEU A 469 -20.91 -5.19 6.73
C LEU A 469 -19.78 -5.97 6.07
N HIS A 470 -19.10 -6.81 6.83
CA HIS A 470 -18.02 -7.64 6.32
C HIS A 470 -18.54 -9.05 6.03
N LEU A 471 -18.23 -9.56 4.84
CA LEU A 471 -18.48 -10.94 4.46
C LEU A 471 -17.15 -11.69 4.37
N SER A 472 -16.83 -12.44 5.41
CA SER A 472 -15.73 -13.39 5.41
C SER A 472 -16.24 -14.73 4.93
N ALA A 473 -16.26 -14.91 3.62
CA ALA A 473 -16.94 -16.03 3.01
C ALA A 473 -16.05 -17.25 2.83
N PHE A 474 -14.70 -17.11 2.89
CA PHE A 474 -13.91 -18.24 2.42
C PHE A 474 -12.62 -18.38 3.17
N PRO A 475 -12.16 -19.60 3.39
CA PRO A 475 -10.76 -19.84 3.22
C PRO A 475 -10.40 -19.33 1.80
N ALA A 476 -9.32 -18.60 1.67
CA ALA A 476 -8.79 -18.09 0.40
C ALA A 476 -8.56 -19.18 -0.70
N THR A 477 -9.17 -20.34 -0.59
CA THR A 477 -8.81 -21.62 -1.12
C THR A 477 -9.85 -22.24 -2.01
N GLY A 478 -10.95 -21.53 -2.16
CA GLY A 478 -12.07 -22.10 -2.87
C GLY A 478 -12.87 -23.11 -2.01
N LEU A 479 -13.98 -23.54 -2.57
CA LEU A 479 -14.90 -24.49 -2.01
C LEU A 479 -14.83 -25.77 -2.86
N ILE A 480 -14.74 -26.93 -2.22
CA ILE A 480 -14.74 -28.20 -2.95
C ILE A 480 -16.17 -28.54 -3.33
N ASN A 481 -16.37 -28.99 -4.57
CA ASN A 481 -17.64 -29.48 -5.06
C ASN A 481 -18.18 -30.60 -4.14
N GLY A 482 -19.44 -30.51 -3.73
CA GLY A 482 -20.07 -31.41 -2.77
C GLY A 482 -19.70 -31.17 -1.31
N SER A 483 -18.84 -30.23 -0.98
CA SER A 483 -18.47 -29.89 0.40
C SER A 483 -19.19 -28.66 0.94
N MET A 484 -19.32 -28.59 2.28
CA MET A 484 -19.82 -27.42 2.98
C MET A 484 -18.71 -26.70 3.73
N THR A 485 -18.81 -25.38 3.80
CA THR A 485 -17.98 -24.54 4.66
C THR A 485 -18.83 -23.47 5.35
N THR A 486 -18.27 -22.85 6.36
CA THR A 486 -18.94 -21.76 7.11
C THR A 486 -18.44 -20.41 6.62
N ALA A 487 -19.37 -19.53 6.28
CA ALA A 487 -19.13 -18.11 6.07
C ALA A 487 -19.60 -17.30 7.27
N THR A 488 -19.04 -16.10 7.43
CA THR A 488 -19.36 -15.22 8.55
C THR A 488 -19.67 -13.81 8.05
N LEU A 489 -20.76 -13.26 8.56
CA LEU A 489 -21.06 -11.83 8.50
C LEU A 489 -20.56 -11.18 9.80
N SER A 490 -19.93 -10.02 9.70
CA SER A 490 -19.54 -9.25 10.88
C SER A 490 -19.74 -7.74 10.68
N LEU A 491 -19.96 -7.05 11.80
CA LEU A 491 -20.14 -5.61 11.92
C LEU A 491 -19.03 -5.04 12.81
N ASP A 492 -18.69 -3.78 12.65
CA ASP A 492 -17.71 -3.08 13.48
C ASP A 492 -18.25 -2.81 14.89
N ALA A 493 -19.57 -2.64 15.03
CA ALA A 493 -20.26 -2.51 16.31
C ALA A 493 -21.47 -3.46 16.40
N PRO A 494 -21.88 -3.88 17.61
CA PRO A 494 -23.06 -4.72 17.79
C PRO A 494 -24.33 -4.10 17.18
N ALA A 495 -25.15 -4.94 16.54
CA ALA A 495 -26.41 -4.52 15.97
C ALA A 495 -27.40 -4.05 17.07
N THR A 496 -28.03 -2.90 16.89
CA THR A 496 -29.00 -2.38 17.86
C THR A 496 -30.37 -3.09 17.78
N ALA A 497 -30.68 -3.67 16.63
CA ALA A 497 -31.84 -4.50 16.34
C ALA A 497 -31.42 -5.71 15.50
N PRO A 498 -32.23 -6.77 15.39
CA PRO A 498 -31.90 -7.89 14.51
C PRO A 498 -31.71 -7.43 13.08
N LEU A 499 -30.51 -7.64 12.51
CA LEU A 499 -30.17 -7.27 11.13
C LEU A 499 -30.38 -8.49 10.22
N ILE A 500 -31.40 -8.42 9.36
CA ILE A 500 -31.66 -9.43 8.34
C ILE A 500 -30.79 -9.10 7.11
N VAL A 501 -30.04 -10.09 6.66
CA VAL A 501 -29.14 -9.98 5.50
C VAL A 501 -29.56 -11.02 4.47
N GLU A 502 -30.03 -10.58 3.31
CA GLU A 502 -30.33 -11.43 2.17
C GLU A 502 -29.03 -11.91 1.52
N LEU A 503 -28.97 -13.20 1.22
CA LEU A 503 -27.82 -13.86 0.63
C LEU A 503 -28.15 -14.35 -0.76
N ASN A 504 -27.29 -14.05 -1.73
CA ASN A 504 -27.47 -14.46 -3.12
C ASN A 504 -26.14 -14.86 -3.75
N SER A 505 -26.20 -15.77 -4.72
CA SER A 505 -25.10 -16.16 -5.60
C SER A 505 -25.50 -15.87 -7.05
N ASP A 506 -24.61 -15.24 -7.83
CA ASP A 506 -24.85 -14.94 -9.24
C ASP A 506 -24.72 -16.18 -10.16
N SER A 507 -24.30 -17.32 -9.61
CA SER A 507 -24.19 -18.57 -10.35
C SER A 507 -24.65 -19.76 -9.53
N GLY A 508 -25.00 -20.87 -10.21
CA GLY A 508 -25.35 -22.15 -9.57
C GLY A 508 -24.15 -22.89 -8.95
N ALA A 509 -22.95 -22.34 -8.99
CA ALA A 509 -21.77 -23.01 -8.44
C ALA A 509 -21.81 -23.11 -6.90
N VAL A 510 -22.42 -22.12 -6.22
CA VAL A 510 -22.49 -22.05 -4.76
C VAL A 510 -23.94 -22.01 -4.28
N GLY A 511 -24.30 -22.95 -3.39
CA GLY A 511 -25.55 -22.94 -2.64
C GLY A 511 -25.43 -22.14 -1.33
N LEU A 512 -26.41 -21.28 -1.08
CA LEU A 512 -26.51 -20.41 0.10
C LEU A 512 -27.91 -20.54 0.74
N PRO A 513 -28.05 -20.31 2.05
CA PRO A 513 -29.36 -20.00 2.61
C PRO A 513 -29.87 -18.65 2.04
N PRO A 514 -31.20 -18.43 1.97
CA PRO A 514 -31.72 -17.18 1.39
C PRO A 514 -31.44 -15.93 2.23
N TYR A 515 -31.20 -16.09 3.52
CA TYR A 515 -30.84 -15.01 4.44
C TYR A 515 -30.05 -15.52 5.65
N ALA A 516 -29.36 -14.60 6.30
CA ALA A 516 -28.79 -14.77 7.64
C ALA A 516 -29.27 -13.62 8.54
N ILE A 517 -29.24 -13.82 9.85
CA ILE A 517 -29.66 -12.81 10.83
C ILE A 517 -28.52 -12.58 11.81
N ILE A 518 -28.09 -11.31 11.96
CA ILE A 518 -27.23 -10.90 13.06
C ILE A 518 -28.16 -10.46 14.20
N PRO A 519 -28.16 -11.16 15.35
CA PRO A 519 -29.07 -10.82 16.46
C PRO A 519 -28.78 -9.43 17.05
N ALA A 520 -29.80 -8.83 17.67
CA ALA A 520 -29.59 -7.61 18.47
C ALA A 520 -28.55 -7.87 19.56
N GLY A 521 -27.62 -6.93 19.74
CA GLY A 521 -26.50 -7.03 20.67
C GLY A 521 -25.32 -7.88 20.18
N ALA A 522 -25.45 -8.55 19.03
CA ALA A 522 -24.36 -9.30 18.40
C ALA A 522 -23.71 -8.50 17.26
N SER A 523 -22.43 -8.76 17.04
CA SER A 523 -21.68 -8.21 15.88
C SER A 523 -21.34 -9.26 14.83
N ARG A 524 -21.80 -10.51 14.97
CA ARG A 524 -21.48 -11.62 14.05
C ARG A 524 -22.65 -12.58 13.89
N ALA A 525 -22.73 -13.16 12.68
CA ALA A 525 -23.55 -14.34 12.39
C ALA A 525 -22.82 -15.22 11.40
N SER A 526 -22.99 -16.54 11.51
CA SER A 526 -22.40 -17.50 10.59
C SER A 526 -23.48 -18.25 9.83
N PHE A 527 -23.20 -18.65 8.60
CA PHE A 527 -24.07 -19.46 7.78
C PHE A 527 -23.27 -20.50 6.98
N PHE A 528 -23.92 -21.55 6.54
CA PHE A 528 -23.28 -22.58 5.73
C PHE A 528 -23.39 -22.26 4.24
N MET A 529 -22.34 -22.59 3.51
CA MET A 529 -22.31 -22.56 2.05
C MET A 529 -21.91 -23.93 1.53
N MET A 530 -22.41 -24.27 0.33
CA MET A 530 -22.15 -25.55 -0.32
C MET A 530 -21.63 -25.35 -1.74
N GLY A 531 -20.55 -26.03 -2.10
CA GLY A 531 -20.12 -26.17 -3.49
C GLY A 531 -21.05 -27.09 -4.23
N LEU A 532 -21.70 -26.63 -5.29
CA LEU A 532 -22.68 -27.41 -6.07
C LEU A 532 -22.15 -27.86 -7.42
N SER A 533 -21.29 -27.07 -8.05
CA SER A 533 -20.64 -27.39 -9.32
C SER A 533 -19.38 -26.55 -9.50
N PRO A 534 -18.35 -27.04 -10.23
CA PRO A 534 -17.18 -26.25 -10.53
C PRO A 534 -17.53 -24.94 -11.23
N GLY A 535 -16.91 -23.85 -10.81
CA GLY A 535 -17.13 -22.53 -11.39
C GLY A 535 -16.83 -21.40 -10.41
N ILE A 536 -17.04 -20.18 -10.87
CA ILE A 536 -16.85 -18.95 -10.09
C ILE A 536 -18.23 -18.34 -9.80
N ALA A 537 -18.44 -17.91 -8.57
CA ALA A 537 -19.64 -17.22 -8.12
C ALA A 537 -19.26 -15.89 -7.44
N THR A 538 -20.07 -14.86 -7.66
CA THR A 538 -20.09 -13.66 -6.83
C THR A 538 -21.20 -13.82 -5.80
N LEU A 539 -20.83 -13.81 -4.53
CA LEU A 539 -21.76 -13.80 -3.42
C LEU A 539 -22.12 -12.38 -3.05
N THR A 540 -23.39 -12.16 -2.76
CA THR A 540 -23.93 -10.88 -2.33
C THR A 540 -24.60 -11.07 -0.98
N ALA A 541 -24.23 -10.25 0.01
CA ALA A 541 -24.89 -10.15 1.30
C ALA A 541 -25.51 -8.75 1.40
N ARG A 542 -26.83 -8.65 1.24
CA ARG A 542 -27.57 -7.39 1.21
C ARG A 542 -28.41 -7.22 2.46
N PRO A 543 -28.05 -6.30 3.37
CA PRO A 543 -28.92 -5.97 4.50
C PRO A 543 -30.25 -5.40 4.06
N VAL A 544 -31.33 -5.76 4.77
CA VAL A 544 -32.65 -5.14 4.58
C VAL A 544 -32.62 -3.70 5.06
N ASP A 545 -31.83 -3.43 6.12
CA ASP A 545 -31.54 -2.06 6.56
C ASP A 545 -30.54 -1.40 5.59
N SER A 546 -31.02 -0.43 4.84
CA SER A 546 -30.26 0.29 3.84
C SER A 546 -29.17 1.21 4.42
N SER A 547 -29.07 1.38 5.73
CA SER A 547 -27.97 2.11 6.36
C SER A 547 -26.65 1.33 6.34
N TYR A 548 -26.70 0.02 6.14
CA TYR A 548 -25.52 -0.83 5.96
C TYR A 548 -25.16 -1.01 4.50
N GLU A 549 -23.90 -1.26 4.24
CA GLU A 549 -23.41 -1.61 2.91
C GLU A 549 -23.88 -3.00 2.44
N THR A 550 -23.91 -3.20 1.14
CA THR A 550 -23.99 -4.55 0.57
C THR A 550 -22.58 -5.12 0.46
N ALA A 551 -22.31 -6.24 1.14
CA ALA A 551 -21.03 -6.91 1.07
C ALA A 551 -20.98 -7.90 -0.09
N PHE A 552 -19.80 -8.05 -0.68
CA PHE A 552 -19.55 -8.95 -1.81
C PHE A 552 -18.32 -9.81 -1.53
N ALA A 553 -18.38 -11.05 -1.99
CA ALA A 553 -17.22 -11.94 -2.02
C ALA A 553 -17.26 -12.79 -3.30
N ARG A 554 -16.10 -13.06 -3.88
CA ARG A 554 -16.00 -14.01 -4.99
C ARG A 554 -15.56 -15.37 -4.46
N ALA A 555 -16.22 -16.42 -4.95
CA ALA A 555 -15.95 -17.80 -4.60
C ALA A 555 -15.62 -18.60 -5.84
N GLN A 556 -14.68 -19.51 -5.70
CA GLN A 556 -14.46 -20.54 -6.70
C GLN A 556 -14.80 -21.91 -6.12
N VAL A 557 -15.55 -22.68 -6.86
CA VAL A 557 -15.80 -24.10 -6.59
C VAL A 557 -14.94 -24.95 -7.53
N VAL A 558 -14.22 -25.91 -6.96
CA VAL A 558 -13.31 -26.79 -7.69
C VAL A 558 -13.65 -28.25 -7.45
N ASP A 559 -13.37 -29.13 -8.42
CA ASP A 559 -13.50 -30.57 -8.27
C ASP A 559 -12.28 -31.14 -7.53
N GLY A 560 -12.56 -31.81 -6.41
CA GLY A 560 -11.56 -32.50 -5.63
C GLY A 560 -10.70 -31.57 -4.72
N PRO A 561 -9.74 -32.15 -3.97
CA PRO A 561 -8.84 -31.38 -3.13
C PRO A 561 -8.12 -30.38 -4.02
N ALA A 562 -8.25 -29.12 -3.66
CA ALA A 562 -7.73 -28.00 -4.42
C ALA A 562 -6.28 -28.25 -4.82
N ALA A 563 -5.99 -28.12 -6.09
CA ALA A 563 -4.62 -28.15 -6.56
C ALA A 563 -3.92 -26.90 -6.02
N LEU A 564 -3.29 -27.05 -4.86
CA LEU A 564 -2.47 -25.98 -4.30
C LEU A 564 -1.28 -25.77 -5.23
N ARG A 565 -0.99 -24.51 -5.50
CA ARG A 565 0.22 -24.10 -6.21
C ARG A 565 1.28 -23.72 -5.19
N VAL A 566 2.48 -24.22 -5.36
CA VAL A 566 3.63 -23.83 -4.57
C VAL A 566 4.63 -23.16 -5.50
N ARG A 567 4.97 -21.92 -5.20
CA ARG A 567 5.96 -21.13 -5.95
C ARG A 567 7.18 -20.86 -5.10
N LEU A 568 8.35 -20.95 -5.70
CA LEU A 568 9.59 -20.51 -5.09
C LEU A 568 9.63 -18.97 -5.12
N ILE A 569 9.70 -18.34 -3.94
CA ILE A 569 9.86 -16.89 -3.79
C ILE A 569 11.34 -16.54 -3.73
N SER A 570 12.08 -17.21 -2.85
CA SER A 570 13.52 -17.02 -2.74
C SER A 570 14.22 -18.30 -2.34
N ASN A 571 15.43 -18.45 -2.80
CA ASN A 571 16.31 -19.56 -2.48
C ASN A 571 17.64 -19.00 -1.96
N GLY A 572 17.87 -19.13 -0.68
CA GLY A 572 19.08 -18.69 0.01
C GLY A 572 19.87 -19.86 0.59
N PRO A 573 21.11 -19.63 1.04
CA PRO A 573 21.99 -20.70 1.52
C PRO A 573 21.50 -21.38 2.80
N ARG A 574 20.55 -20.79 3.52
CA ARG A 574 20.02 -21.32 4.79
C ARG A 574 18.50 -21.39 4.84
N ALA A 575 17.80 -20.90 3.84
CA ALA A 575 16.36 -20.91 3.83
C ALA A 575 15.81 -20.88 2.40
N VAL A 576 14.71 -21.58 2.21
CA VAL A 576 13.87 -21.47 1.02
C VAL A 576 12.56 -20.85 1.44
N VAL A 577 12.13 -19.81 0.75
CA VAL A 577 10.83 -19.19 0.95
C VAL A 577 9.92 -19.61 -0.19
N LEU A 578 8.81 -20.24 0.18
CA LEU A 578 7.80 -20.72 -0.74
C LEU A 578 6.50 -19.98 -0.50
N ARG A 579 5.75 -19.74 -1.56
CA ARG A 579 4.39 -19.24 -1.48
C ARG A 579 3.42 -20.35 -1.86
N VAL A 580 2.48 -20.62 -0.99
CA VAL A 580 1.37 -21.55 -1.21
C VAL A 580 0.15 -20.73 -1.60
N THR A 581 -0.43 -21.06 -2.74
CA THR A 581 -1.64 -20.41 -3.24
C THR A 581 -2.64 -21.46 -3.69
N ASP A 582 -3.89 -21.05 -3.83
CA ASP A 582 -4.88 -21.83 -4.59
C ASP A 582 -4.63 -21.72 -6.10
N ILE A 583 -5.54 -22.27 -6.89
CA ILE A 583 -5.46 -22.22 -8.37
C ILE A 583 -5.68 -20.80 -8.93
N ASN A 584 -6.19 -19.88 -8.13
CA ASN A 584 -6.41 -18.47 -8.45
C ASN A 584 -5.28 -17.58 -7.94
N ASP A 585 -4.17 -18.20 -7.50
CA ASP A 585 -3.04 -17.51 -6.90
C ASP A 585 -3.36 -16.75 -5.58
N LEU A 586 -4.51 -17.06 -4.93
CA LEU A 586 -4.79 -16.53 -3.60
C LEU A 586 -3.93 -17.23 -2.53
N PRO A 587 -3.41 -16.47 -1.54
CA PRO A 587 -2.64 -17.05 -0.45
C PRO A 587 -3.38 -18.15 0.29
N TYR A 588 -2.69 -19.26 0.57
CA TYR A 588 -3.24 -20.37 1.34
C TYR A 588 -2.57 -20.46 2.73
N PRO A 589 -3.21 -19.98 3.80
CA PRO A 589 -2.64 -20.04 5.15
C PRO A 589 -2.81 -21.44 5.78
N ASN A 590 -2.03 -21.68 6.85
CA ASN A 590 -2.11 -22.88 7.69
C ASN A 590 -1.82 -24.19 6.97
N VAL A 591 -1.08 -24.18 5.88
CA VAL A 591 -0.64 -25.37 5.17
C VAL A 591 0.73 -25.80 5.69
N VAL A 592 0.86 -27.05 6.07
CA VAL A 592 2.17 -27.64 6.38
C VAL A 592 2.87 -27.97 5.07
N VAL A 593 3.92 -27.21 4.77
CA VAL A 593 4.80 -27.48 3.62
C VAL A 593 6.01 -28.25 4.12
N ARG A 594 6.28 -29.40 3.50
CA ARG A 594 7.46 -30.23 3.80
C ARG A 594 8.32 -30.33 2.56
N ALA A 595 9.61 -30.14 2.73
CA ALA A 595 10.59 -30.36 1.68
C ALA A 595 11.53 -31.50 2.09
N SER A 596 11.80 -32.40 1.15
CA SER A 596 12.78 -33.48 1.30
C SER A 596 13.54 -33.60 -0.02
N GLY A 597 14.80 -33.99 0.04
CA GLY A 597 15.64 -34.20 -1.14
C GLY A 597 16.91 -34.97 -0.78
N ASP A 598 17.68 -35.37 -1.80
CA ASP A 598 18.96 -36.01 -1.60
C ASP A 598 19.90 -35.06 -0.85
N ASN A 599 20.44 -35.49 0.29
CA ASN A 599 21.27 -34.72 1.20
C ASN A 599 20.58 -33.60 2.01
N LEU A 600 19.25 -33.66 2.17
CA LEU A 600 18.49 -32.73 2.98
C LEU A 600 17.73 -33.48 4.07
N ASP A 601 17.88 -33.01 5.31
CA ASP A 601 16.94 -33.43 6.35
C ASP A 601 15.55 -32.85 6.02
N THR A 602 14.51 -33.66 6.27
CA THR A 602 13.13 -33.23 6.06
C THR A 602 12.87 -32.00 6.92
N THR A 603 12.61 -30.89 6.27
CA THR A 603 12.21 -29.66 6.95
C THR A 603 10.74 -29.37 6.69
N ALA A 604 10.07 -28.75 7.65
CA ALA A 604 8.67 -28.38 7.53
C ALA A 604 8.44 -26.96 8.02
N ALA A 605 7.50 -26.26 7.37
CA ALA A 605 7.02 -24.94 7.80
C ALA A 605 5.52 -24.85 7.56
N ILE A 606 4.85 -24.00 8.33
CA ILE A 606 3.42 -23.69 8.15
C ILE A 606 3.34 -22.37 7.39
N SER A 607 2.50 -22.32 6.34
CA SER A 607 2.27 -21.09 5.64
C SER A 607 1.49 -20.08 6.52
N ASP A 608 1.94 -18.84 6.50
CA ASP A 608 1.33 -17.72 7.20
C ASP A 608 0.09 -17.17 6.45
N SER A 609 -0.48 -16.06 6.93
CA SER A 609 -1.65 -15.41 6.32
C SER A 609 -1.42 -14.93 4.88
N SER A 610 -0.16 -14.71 4.49
CA SER A 610 0.23 -14.38 3.11
C SER A 610 0.46 -15.62 2.23
N GLY A 611 0.24 -16.82 2.77
CA GLY A 611 0.57 -18.09 2.12
C GLY A 611 2.06 -18.41 2.11
N THR A 612 2.90 -17.65 2.83
CA THR A 612 4.36 -17.81 2.81
C THR A 612 4.80 -18.85 3.81
N ALA A 613 5.58 -19.84 3.36
CA ALA A 613 6.24 -20.83 4.20
C ALA A 613 7.77 -20.70 4.07
N ARG A 614 8.45 -20.51 5.18
CA ARG A 614 9.90 -20.40 5.23
C ARG A 614 10.50 -21.70 5.76
N LEU A 615 11.09 -22.48 4.87
CA LEU A 615 11.81 -23.72 5.20
C LEU A 615 13.27 -23.37 5.51
N LEU A 616 13.73 -23.76 6.70
CA LEU A 616 15.11 -23.57 7.11
C LEU A 616 15.91 -24.84 6.81
N TRP A 617 17.04 -24.70 6.16
CA TRP A 617 18.00 -25.77 5.95
C TRP A 617 18.97 -25.83 7.11
N VAL A 618 19.12 -27.00 7.71
CA VAL A 618 20.24 -27.29 8.60
C VAL A 618 21.22 -28.17 7.81
N PRO A 619 22.33 -27.62 7.30
CA PRO A 619 23.31 -28.47 6.61
C PRO A 619 23.92 -29.47 7.59
N GLN A 620 23.86 -30.76 7.27
CA GLN A 620 24.59 -31.77 8.00
C GLN A 620 26.08 -31.74 7.66
N THR A 621 26.84 -30.85 7.63
CA THR A 621 28.22 -30.66 7.16
C THR A 621 28.31 -30.04 5.76
N LEU A 622 28.78 -28.82 5.75
CA LEU A 622 29.22 -28.17 4.51
C LEU A 622 30.49 -28.89 4.01
N PRO A 623 30.53 -29.41 2.78
CA PRO A 623 31.80 -29.63 2.13
C PRO A 623 32.50 -28.29 1.95
N PRO A 624 33.85 -28.26 1.98
CA PRO A 624 34.62 -27.04 1.91
C PRO A 624 34.27 -26.31 0.60
N ALA A 625 34.04 -25.03 0.74
CA ALA A 625 33.80 -23.99 -0.22
C ALA A 625 34.08 -24.34 -1.71
N GLU A 626 33.14 -24.98 -2.37
CA GLU A 626 32.95 -24.81 -3.80
C GLU A 626 31.69 -23.98 -3.99
N ASN A 627 31.84 -22.85 -4.67
CA ASN A 627 30.79 -21.87 -4.96
C ASN A 627 29.69 -22.44 -5.88
N HIS A 628 28.92 -23.39 -5.38
CA HIS A 628 27.72 -23.84 -6.05
C HIS A 628 26.49 -23.24 -5.38
N CYS A 629 25.98 -22.14 -5.95
CA CYS A 629 24.68 -21.61 -5.60
C CYS A 629 23.63 -22.71 -5.64
N PHE A 630 23.05 -23.06 -4.51
CA PHE A 630 21.93 -24.01 -4.40
C PHE A 630 20.80 -23.69 -5.42
N GLY A 631 20.61 -22.43 -5.79
CA GLY A 631 19.65 -22.00 -6.79
C GLY A 631 19.90 -22.51 -8.21
N GLN A 632 21.13 -22.73 -8.63
CA GLN A 632 21.42 -23.26 -9.97
C GLN A 632 21.15 -24.77 -10.08
N ARG A 633 21.35 -25.55 -9.02
CA ARG A 633 20.97 -26.97 -9.02
C ARG A 633 19.47 -27.20 -9.13
N TRP A 634 18.68 -26.34 -8.54
CA TRP A 634 17.21 -26.44 -8.62
C TRP A 634 16.64 -26.04 -9.99
N ARG A 635 17.38 -25.27 -10.79
CA ARG A 635 16.99 -24.87 -12.14
C ARG A 635 17.52 -25.78 -13.25
N ALA A 636 18.62 -26.46 -13.05
CA ALA A 636 19.31 -27.16 -14.12
C ALA A 636 19.00 -28.65 -14.23
N ASP A 637 18.41 -29.29 -13.19
CA ASP A 637 18.18 -30.72 -13.18
C ASP A 637 16.77 -31.03 -12.66
N THR A 638 15.80 -31.00 -13.57
CA THR A 638 14.39 -31.26 -13.26
C THR A 638 14.14 -32.70 -12.78
N ASP A 639 15.10 -33.60 -12.94
CA ASP A 639 14.95 -35.01 -12.58
C ASP A 639 15.42 -35.35 -11.16
N ARG A 640 16.12 -34.43 -10.47
CA ARG A 640 16.68 -34.62 -9.11
C ARG A 640 16.15 -33.68 -8.06
N VAL A 641 15.16 -32.89 -8.37
CA VAL A 641 14.62 -31.91 -7.43
C VAL A 641 13.70 -32.59 -6.43
N GLY A 642 13.80 -32.20 -5.17
CA GLY A 642 13.03 -32.75 -4.07
C GLY A 642 11.51 -32.65 -4.27
N TRP A 643 10.80 -33.48 -3.53
CA TRP A 643 9.34 -33.53 -3.52
C TRP A 643 8.81 -32.64 -2.39
N ILE A 644 7.77 -31.90 -2.64
CA ILE A 644 7.02 -31.20 -1.60
C ILE A 644 5.72 -31.95 -1.33
N LEU A 645 5.57 -32.43 -0.10
CA LEU A 645 4.31 -32.99 0.39
C LEU A 645 3.52 -31.88 1.08
N ILE A 646 2.35 -31.57 0.57
CA ILE A 646 1.43 -30.59 1.15
C ILE A 646 0.43 -31.36 2.02
N ALA A 647 0.58 -31.25 3.34
CA ALA A 647 -0.30 -31.93 4.29
C ALA A 647 -1.74 -31.40 4.17
N GLY A 648 -2.71 -32.32 4.19
CA GLY A 648 -4.14 -32.02 4.05
C GLY A 648 -4.70 -32.19 2.63
N THR A 649 -3.85 -32.33 1.61
CA THR A 649 -4.27 -32.54 0.22
C THR A 649 -3.86 -33.90 -0.36
N ASN A 650 -2.99 -34.65 0.33
CA ASN A 650 -2.31 -35.85 -0.21
C ASN A 650 -1.61 -35.62 -1.56
N ALA A 651 -1.41 -34.39 -1.93
CA ALA A 651 -0.76 -34.04 -3.18
C ALA A 651 0.75 -33.97 -2.99
N ILE A 652 1.48 -34.73 -3.78
CA ILE A 652 2.94 -34.63 -3.93
C ILE A 652 3.19 -33.83 -5.20
N LYS A 653 3.88 -32.72 -5.10
CA LYS A 653 4.25 -31.92 -6.25
C LYS A 653 5.76 -31.93 -6.43
N ARG A 654 6.19 -32.24 -7.65
CA ARG A 654 7.58 -32.09 -8.08
C ARG A 654 7.87 -30.62 -8.33
N LEU A 655 8.93 -30.09 -7.74
CA LEU A 655 9.42 -28.73 -8.03
C LEU A 655 10.21 -28.69 -9.32
#